data_498841b5f4ad5aed9c3b5173f7b4d3b9
#
_entry.id   498841b5f4ad5aed9c3b5173f7b4d3b9
#
_cell.length_a   1.000
_cell.length_b   1.000
_cell.length_c   1.000
_cell.angle_alpha   90.00
_cell.angle_beta   90.00
_cell.angle_gamma   90.00
#
_symmetry.space_group_name_H-M   'P 1'
#
loop_
_entity.id
_entity.type
_entity.pdbx_description
1 polymer ?
#
loop_
_entity_poly.entity_id
_entity_poly.type
_entity_poly.pdbx_seq_one_letter_code
_entity_poly.pdbx_strand_id
1 'polypeptide(L)'
;MNVMTIFRALIMSALILTVSPHIWGAGINKGFFKKTAEKVWNSDSEGLFNPTTSIPDSITEGQSGVIIARLDHFETRRDEQNTIYNATGRTNRTIVCHTRRSMVKLLDQSAVNYYSDFEFGGSSVRRDYGVIFDAKVENAFGARVHKAEGTVVEIDPSTALEVSDGKKGGKDKSFKIAIPSLEVGDVIEYFYYTEYTKERGDVCGLDVELSDRYPVMTRMITGKFEPKLTAEFYSYNGAPKVSGEREKNWITARMRCDNIPAVSFCEFLYPERQLPFIRLNVLNNYQLPEENLFCASTTRSGGFFNSITQTPIIIEAKENIAHIAGLLWQSSRPISPIPARALKMTKNYIKNHPGASSREITDAAYLALRYCNYTADDDERIASPFLLAMFMNDIVGNLELHPVEATGIGIVNSRSEVPTAELSGWNQSNFVACVGDSAYMMYPGYNIAPGEMPGEFQGESGQSFLGALRKMTRLSPVKNFEIPDRKYSGNYIKTELTVSIADDDPVALDVTRDVRLSGSLKAHGDELVDRAEWIRGVEEYFGLDSKPFQMKGYDDKARENELREALMEECAAVTGARPDSLIEYTVSERGFLPGRDVMKYKTTGRFSGLVEDLGDDISVTLGRLAGHVEKLDGSERERLLDAMLPTAFQNTHLITFKVPKGYKVDPTSLDDFKRNVSNPLGVFNVNAQINEEGDVEVQCVLRIKMASVPLQIWPLMRDLYDAGAGFADAAIVLVKI
;
A
#
# COMPACT_ATOMS: atom_id res chain seq x y z
N MET A 1 16.47 -13.21 -6.85
CA MET A 1 15.30 -13.58 -6.00
C MET A 1 14.23 -12.58 -6.35
N ASN A 2 13.18 -13.03 -7.07
CA ASN A 2 12.26 -12.14 -7.80
C ASN A 2 11.58 -11.10 -6.91
N VAL A 3 11.55 -9.84 -7.38
CA VAL A 3 10.78 -8.69 -6.83
C VAL A 3 9.30 -9.07 -6.61
N MET A 4 8.75 -9.95 -7.43
CA MET A 4 7.43 -10.56 -7.28
C MET A 4 7.24 -11.35 -5.96
N THR A 5 8.30 -11.92 -5.39
CA THR A 5 8.22 -12.62 -4.09
C THR A 5 8.15 -11.63 -2.94
N ILE A 6 8.76 -10.47 -3.09
CA ILE A 6 8.72 -9.38 -2.09
C ILE A 6 7.36 -8.66 -2.14
N PHE A 7 6.78 -8.45 -3.33
CA PHE A 7 5.44 -7.86 -3.49
C PHE A 7 4.33 -8.81 -3.02
N ARG A 8 4.47 -10.12 -3.25
CA ARG A 8 3.53 -11.14 -2.73
C ARG A 8 3.57 -11.26 -1.21
N ALA A 9 4.73 -11.11 -0.58
CA ALA A 9 4.87 -11.03 0.86
C ALA A 9 4.30 -9.71 1.42
N LEU A 10 4.42 -8.60 0.70
CA LEU A 10 3.89 -7.28 1.09
C LEU A 10 2.36 -7.19 1.01
N ILE A 11 1.71 -7.83 0.04
CA ILE A 11 0.24 -7.83 -0.06
C ILE A 11 -0.41 -8.69 1.04
N MET A 12 0.22 -9.77 1.47
CA MET A 12 -0.22 -10.53 2.66
C MET A 12 0.13 -9.87 3.99
N SER A 13 1.14 -8.99 4.02
CA SER A 13 1.61 -8.29 5.24
C SER A 13 1.01 -6.90 5.41
N ALA A 14 0.53 -6.25 4.35
CA ALA A 14 0.05 -4.87 4.38
C ALA A 14 -1.28 -4.68 5.13
N LEU A 15 -2.02 -5.74 5.39
CA LEU A 15 -3.26 -5.69 6.19
C LEU A 15 -3.05 -5.58 7.71
N ILE A 16 -1.81 -5.51 8.20
CA ILE A 16 -1.51 -5.42 9.65
C ILE A 16 -0.76 -4.14 10.06
N LEU A 17 -0.29 -3.30 9.10
CA LEU A 17 0.70 -2.28 9.42
C LEU A 17 0.35 -0.86 8.98
N THR A 18 -0.66 -0.29 9.56
CA THR A 18 -0.72 1.17 9.66
C THR A 18 -1.01 1.59 11.10
N VAL A 19 -0.03 1.66 11.95
CA VAL A 19 0.24 2.67 13.00
C VAL A 19 1.52 2.26 13.77
N SER A 20 2.57 3.03 13.69
CA SER A 20 3.81 2.89 14.49
C SER A 20 3.72 3.63 15.83
N PRO A 21 4.68 3.59 16.76
CA PRO A 21 5.56 2.50 17.19
C PRO A 21 5.56 2.31 18.72
N HIS A 22 5.82 1.17 19.17
CA HIS A 22 6.48 0.62 20.38
C HIS A 22 5.84 -0.70 20.79
N ILE A 23 6.28 -1.78 20.14
CA ILE A 23 5.82 -3.14 20.40
C ILE A 23 6.92 -3.91 21.14
N TRP A 24 6.57 -4.58 22.25
CA TRP A 24 7.40 -5.58 22.89
C TRP A 24 6.96 -6.97 22.42
N GLY A 25 7.79 -7.64 21.62
CA GLY A 25 7.45 -8.96 21.09
C GLY A 25 7.56 -10.04 22.18
N ALA A 26 6.52 -10.86 22.31
CA ALA A 26 6.52 -12.08 23.10
C ALA A 26 6.61 -13.30 22.16
N GLY A 27 7.27 -14.38 22.60
CA GLY A 27 7.32 -15.65 21.86
C GLY A 27 5.98 -16.39 21.84
N ILE A 28 5.95 -17.58 21.22
CA ILE A 28 4.75 -18.45 21.19
C ILE A 28 4.34 -18.83 22.61
N ASN A 29 3.09 -18.51 22.98
CA ASN A 29 2.48 -18.96 24.24
C ASN A 29 1.81 -20.34 24.04
N LYS A 30 2.56 -21.43 24.29
CA LYS A 30 2.11 -22.81 24.08
C LYS A 30 0.80 -23.14 24.81
N GLY A 31 0.59 -22.62 26.01
CA GLY A 31 -0.63 -22.85 26.78
C GLY A 31 -1.85 -22.19 26.14
N PHE A 32 -1.69 -20.99 25.61
CA PHE A 32 -2.72 -20.28 24.87
C PHE A 32 -3.07 -21.01 23.58
N PHE A 33 -2.07 -21.45 22.80
CA PHE A 33 -2.28 -22.22 21.58
C PHE A 33 -3.10 -23.49 21.83
N LYS A 34 -2.69 -24.32 22.80
CA LYS A 34 -3.40 -25.57 23.12
C LYS A 34 -4.85 -25.31 23.51
N LYS A 35 -5.10 -24.36 24.40
CA LYS A 35 -6.47 -24.00 24.84
C LYS A 35 -7.31 -23.49 23.69
N THR A 36 -6.72 -22.69 22.81
CA THR A 36 -7.42 -22.15 21.64
C THR A 36 -7.74 -23.25 20.63
N ALA A 37 -6.80 -24.16 20.36
CA ALA A 37 -7.01 -25.30 19.47
C ALA A 37 -8.15 -26.19 19.97
N GLU A 38 -8.14 -26.55 21.25
CA GLU A 38 -9.23 -27.32 21.87
C GLU A 38 -10.59 -26.62 21.72
N LYS A 39 -10.66 -25.30 21.91
CA LYS A 39 -11.88 -24.51 21.71
C LYS A 39 -12.35 -24.53 20.26
N VAL A 40 -11.45 -24.32 19.31
CA VAL A 40 -11.75 -24.22 17.88
C VAL A 40 -12.16 -25.56 17.29
N TRP A 41 -11.40 -26.63 17.59
CA TRP A 41 -11.68 -27.97 17.07
C TRP A 41 -13.00 -28.56 17.59
N ASN A 42 -13.37 -28.24 18.83
CA ASN A 42 -14.60 -28.71 19.46
C ASN A 42 -15.80 -27.79 19.21
N SER A 43 -15.60 -26.62 18.55
CA SER A 43 -16.72 -25.76 18.19
C SER A 43 -17.57 -26.44 17.12
N ASP A 44 -18.84 -26.73 17.43
CA ASP A 44 -19.81 -27.18 16.43
C ASP A 44 -20.09 -26.01 15.47
N SER A 45 -19.74 -26.21 14.23
CA SER A 45 -19.93 -25.23 13.15
C SER A 45 -21.03 -25.73 12.20
N GLU A 46 -22.10 -26.27 12.72
CA GLU A 46 -23.25 -26.74 11.96
C GLU A 46 -22.90 -27.86 10.93
N GLY A 47 -21.89 -28.68 11.25
CA GLY A 47 -21.41 -29.73 10.34
C GLY A 47 -20.67 -29.22 9.11
N LEU A 48 -20.26 -27.94 9.10
CA LEU A 48 -19.60 -27.29 7.96
C LEU A 48 -18.26 -27.93 7.61
N PHE A 49 -17.49 -28.35 8.62
CA PHE A 49 -16.15 -28.91 8.47
C PHE A 49 -16.18 -30.43 8.40
N ASN A 50 -16.75 -30.94 7.30
CA ASN A 50 -16.82 -32.38 7.03
C ASN A 50 -15.84 -32.73 5.89
N PRO A 51 -14.74 -33.45 6.16
CA PRO A 51 -13.73 -33.79 5.14
C PRO A 51 -14.25 -34.73 4.05
N THR A 52 -15.39 -35.40 4.28
CA THR A 52 -16.01 -36.33 3.32
C THR A 52 -17.08 -35.65 2.46
N THR A 53 -17.23 -34.30 2.53
CA THR A 53 -18.17 -33.56 1.72
C THR A 53 -17.94 -33.82 0.23
N SER A 54 -18.99 -34.22 -0.49
CA SER A 54 -18.94 -34.39 -1.93
C SER A 54 -18.81 -33.04 -2.61
N ILE A 55 -17.82 -32.91 -3.49
CA ILE A 55 -17.55 -31.70 -4.26
C ILE A 55 -18.04 -31.95 -5.70
N PRO A 56 -18.93 -31.12 -6.24
CA PRO A 56 -19.39 -31.25 -7.62
C PRO A 56 -18.24 -31.09 -8.63
N ASP A 57 -18.25 -31.86 -9.70
CA ASP A 57 -17.24 -31.81 -10.77
C ASP A 57 -17.15 -30.40 -11.39
N SER A 58 -18.27 -29.69 -11.49
CA SER A 58 -18.31 -28.30 -11.98
C SER A 58 -17.54 -27.29 -11.12
N ILE A 59 -17.18 -27.64 -9.88
CA ILE A 59 -16.35 -26.81 -8.99
C ILE A 59 -14.90 -27.24 -9.05
N THR A 60 -14.63 -28.53 -9.32
CA THR A 60 -13.25 -29.07 -9.34
C THR A 60 -12.57 -28.90 -10.70
N GLU A 61 -13.33 -28.78 -11.79
CA GLU A 61 -12.80 -28.69 -13.14
C GLU A 61 -11.82 -27.53 -13.30
N GLY A 62 -10.58 -27.84 -13.66
CA GLY A 62 -9.50 -26.85 -13.84
C GLY A 62 -8.96 -26.23 -12.55
N GLN A 63 -9.34 -26.73 -11.37
CA GLN A 63 -8.92 -26.20 -10.08
C GLN A 63 -7.84 -27.08 -9.44
N SER A 64 -6.82 -26.45 -8.87
CA SER A 64 -5.78 -27.13 -8.07
C SER A 64 -6.26 -27.49 -6.66
N GLY A 65 -7.25 -26.78 -6.14
CA GLY A 65 -7.84 -27.03 -4.83
C GLY A 65 -9.24 -26.44 -4.70
N VAL A 66 -9.99 -26.87 -3.71
CA VAL A 66 -11.34 -26.35 -3.38
C VAL A 66 -11.45 -26.11 -1.89
N ILE A 67 -11.87 -24.92 -1.50
CA ILE A 67 -12.21 -24.61 -0.12
C ILE A 67 -13.62 -25.13 0.15
N ILE A 68 -13.71 -26.25 0.87
CA ILE A 68 -14.98 -26.89 1.23
C ILE A 68 -15.79 -25.95 2.11
N ALA A 69 -15.15 -25.38 3.14
CA ALA A 69 -15.77 -24.43 4.07
C ALA A 69 -14.75 -23.42 4.59
N ARG A 70 -15.20 -22.19 4.77
CA ARG A 70 -14.48 -21.17 5.53
C ARG A 70 -15.44 -20.42 6.45
N LEU A 71 -15.08 -20.35 7.71
CA LEU A 71 -15.83 -19.66 8.75
C LEU A 71 -14.98 -18.57 9.38
N ASP A 72 -15.46 -17.34 9.41
CA ASP A 72 -14.98 -16.30 10.31
C ASP A 72 -15.97 -16.13 11.45
N HIS A 73 -15.51 -16.37 12.67
CA HIS A 73 -16.29 -16.22 13.88
C HIS A 73 -15.75 -15.10 14.75
N PHE A 74 -16.61 -14.16 15.09
CA PHE A 74 -16.29 -13.04 15.98
C PHE A 74 -16.98 -13.20 17.32
N GLU A 75 -16.22 -13.04 18.39
CA GLU A 75 -16.78 -12.99 19.76
C GLU A 75 -16.25 -11.72 20.43
N THR A 76 -17.14 -10.91 20.99
CA THR A 76 -16.73 -9.71 21.70
C THR A 76 -17.11 -9.79 23.17
N ARG A 77 -16.27 -9.20 23.99
CA ARG A 77 -16.57 -8.99 25.40
C ARG A 77 -16.00 -7.66 25.86
N ARG A 78 -16.64 -7.10 26.86
CA ARG A 78 -16.19 -5.92 27.56
C ARG A 78 -15.77 -6.31 28.96
N ASP A 79 -14.54 -5.96 29.31
CA ASP A 79 -14.00 -6.22 30.64
C ASP A 79 -13.80 -4.89 31.38
N GLU A 80 -14.25 -4.82 32.64
CA GLU A 80 -14.07 -3.66 33.50
C GLU A 80 -12.91 -3.94 34.46
N GLN A 81 -11.82 -3.19 34.32
CA GLN A 81 -10.68 -3.31 35.23
C GLN A 81 -10.56 -2.07 36.12
N ASN A 82 -10.16 -2.28 37.38
CA ASN A 82 -9.77 -1.22 38.28
C ASN A 82 -8.38 -0.69 37.89
N THR A 83 -8.27 0.61 37.62
CA THR A 83 -7.00 1.26 37.33
C THR A 83 -6.74 2.40 38.30
N ILE A 84 -5.47 2.55 38.67
CA ILE A 84 -5.02 3.57 39.63
C ILE A 84 -5.13 5.01 39.06
N TYR A 85 -5.25 5.12 37.75
CA TYR A 85 -5.13 6.42 37.03
C TYR A 85 -6.47 7.06 36.63
N ASN A 86 -7.60 6.46 36.94
CA ASN A 86 -8.92 7.04 36.67
C ASN A 86 -9.54 7.64 37.94
N ALA A 87 -10.15 8.81 37.84
CA ALA A 87 -10.92 9.41 38.94
C ALA A 87 -12.05 8.46 39.45
N THR A 88 -12.51 7.55 38.61
CA THR A 88 -13.50 6.51 38.94
C THR A 88 -12.87 5.15 39.27
N GLY A 89 -11.55 4.97 39.13
CA GLY A 89 -10.85 3.72 39.38
C GLY A 89 -11.16 2.56 38.43
N ARG A 90 -11.90 2.79 37.33
CA ARG A 90 -12.30 1.75 36.38
C ARG A 90 -11.94 2.09 34.96
N THR A 91 -11.38 1.11 34.23
CA THR A 91 -11.12 1.17 32.80
C THR A 91 -11.91 0.08 32.08
N ASN A 92 -12.51 0.42 30.95
CA ASN A 92 -13.23 -0.54 30.12
C ASN A 92 -12.30 -1.05 29.03
N ARG A 93 -12.14 -2.34 28.93
CA ARG A 93 -11.45 -3.03 27.84
C ARG A 93 -12.43 -3.54 26.81
N THR A 94 -12.15 -3.30 25.57
CA THR A 94 -12.83 -3.95 24.44
C THR A 94 -11.98 -5.15 24.02
N ILE A 95 -12.54 -6.34 24.04
CA ILE A 95 -11.89 -7.56 23.60
C ILE A 95 -12.67 -8.09 22.41
N VAL A 96 -11.97 -8.30 21.29
CA VAL A 96 -12.52 -8.89 20.07
C VAL A 96 -11.71 -10.13 19.73
N CYS A 97 -12.35 -11.28 19.76
CA CYS A 97 -11.76 -12.54 19.32
C CYS A 97 -12.24 -12.82 17.89
N HIS A 98 -11.31 -13.08 17.00
CA HIS A 98 -11.57 -13.46 15.61
C HIS A 98 -10.96 -14.84 15.35
N THR A 99 -11.79 -15.79 14.93
CA THR A 99 -11.36 -17.12 14.49
C THR A 99 -11.69 -17.27 13.02
N ARG A 100 -10.67 -17.47 12.17
CA ARG A 100 -10.84 -17.90 10.78
C ARG A 100 -10.49 -19.37 10.68
N ARG A 101 -11.45 -20.24 10.40
CA ARG A 101 -11.26 -21.68 10.20
C ARG A 101 -11.57 -22.05 8.76
N SER A 102 -10.69 -22.83 8.15
CA SER A 102 -10.79 -23.21 6.73
C SER A 102 -10.54 -24.70 6.56
N MET A 103 -11.25 -25.32 5.62
CA MET A 103 -11.07 -26.70 5.21
C MET A 103 -10.93 -26.75 3.69
N VAL A 104 -9.83 -27.35 3.19
CA VAL A 104 -9.43 -27.29 1.77
C VAL A 104 -9.12 -28.68 1.26
N LYS A 105 -9.74 -29.10 0.16
CA LYS A 105 -9.41 -30.30 -0.60
C LYS A 105 -8.29 -29.98 -1.58
N LEU A 106 -7.23 -30.78 -1.57
CA LEU A 106 -6.08 -30.64 -2.44
C LEU A 106 -6.26 -31.55 -3.65
N LEU A 107 -6.32 -30.98 -4.85
CA LEU A 107 -6.64 -31.72 -6.07
C LEU A 107 -5.39 -32.02 -6.93
N ASP A 108 -4.33 -31.24 -6.77
CA ASP A 108 -3.07 -31.43 -7.47
C ASP A 108 -1.85 -31.00 -6.63
N GLN A 109 -0.66 -31.18 -7.22
CA GLN A 109 0.61 -30.84 -6.58
C GLN A 109 0.79 -29.33 -6.33
N SER A 110 0.14 -28.46 -7.12
CA SER A 110 0.21 -27.01 -6.93
C SER A 110 -0.45 -26.61 -5.61
N ALA A 111 -1.61 -27.16 -5.29
CA ALA A 111 -2.28 -26.93 -4.01
C ALA A 111 -1.48 -27.55 -2.84
N VAL A 112 -0.91 -28.75 -3.01
CA VAL A 112 -0.02 -29.35 -1.99
C VAL A 112 1.15 -28.43 -1.68
N ASN A 113 1.84 -27.90 -2.70
CA ASN A 113 2.95 -26.99 -2.53
C ASN A 113 2.53 -25.68 -1.86
N TYR A 114 1.35 -25.15 -2.21
CA TYR A 114 0.82 -23.92 -1.63
C TYR A 114 0.51 -24.04 -0.14
N TYR A 115 -0.01 -25.18 0.31
CA TYR A 115 -0.36 -25.45 1.71
C TYR A 115 0.73 -26.22 2.47
N SER A 116 1.92 -26.40 1.89
CA SER A 116 3.05 -27.10 2.54
C SER A 116 3.61 -26.37 3.74
N ASP A 117 3.36 -25.07 3.85
CA ASP A 117 3.77 -24.26 5.00
C ASP A 117 2.77 -23.11 5.27
N PHE A 118 2.77 -22.64 6.51
CA PHE A 118 1.96 -21.48 6.93
C PHE A 118 2.82 -20.50 7.71
N GLU A 119 2.52 -19.23 7.53
CA GLU A 119 3.08 -18.14 8.32
C GLU A 119 2.00 -17.51 9.21
N PHE A 120 2.36 -17.19 10.45
CA PHE A 120 1.47 -16.53 11.39
C PHE A 120 2.23 -15.58 12.31
N GLY A 121 1.57 -14.50 12.75
CA GLY A 121 2.16 -13.52 13.66
C GLY A 121 2.26 -14.03 15.09
N GLY A 122 3.27 -13.59 15.80
CA GLY A 122 3.39 -13.76 17.25
C GLY A 122 2.46 -12.81 18.02
N SER A 123 2.41 -12.97 19.33
CA SER A 123 1.70 -12.04 20.21
C SER A 123 2.46 -10.72 20.31
N SER A 124 1.73 -9.61 20.31
CA SER A 124 2.32 -8.28 20.38
C SER A 124 1.57 -7.38 21.37
N VAL A 125 2.30 -6.44 21.96
CA VAL A 125 1.72 -5.40 22.82
C VAL A 125 2.09 -4.04 22.22
N ARG A 126 1.08 -3.24 21.91
CA ARG A 126 1.22 -1.90 21.35
C ARG A 126 0.77 -0.88 22.38
N ARG A 127 1.57 0.13 22.63
CA ARG A 127 1.14 1.27 23.45
C ARG A 127 0.44 2.31 22.58
N ASP A 128 -0.86 2.50 22.85
CA ASP A 128 -1.67 3.51 22.20
C ASP A 128 -1.66 4.79 23.09
N TYR A 129 -1.25 5.91 22.52
CA TYR A 129 -1.33 7.25 23.11
C TYR A 129 -0.87 7.39 24.58
N GLY A 130 0.42 7.60 24.76
CA GLY A 130 1.01 7.88 26.06
C GLY A 130 1.15 6.64 26.95
N VAL A 131 1.81 6.79 28.06
CA VAL A 131 2.37 5.74 28.92
C VAL A 131 1.34 4.78 29.57
N ILE A 132 0.02 4.94 29.32
CA ILE A 132 -1.00 4.39 30.21
C ILE A 132 -1.92 3.35 29.56
N PHE A 133 -2.04 3.26 28.22
CA PHE A 133 -3.00 2.35 27.57
C PHE A 133 -2.31 1.40 26.59
N ASP A 134 -2.48 0.13 26.81
CA ASP A 134 -1.92 -0.91 25.97
C ASP A 134 -3.02 -1.54 25.08
N ALA A 135 -2.70 -1.71 23.80
CA ALA A 135 -3.42 -2.62 22.92
C ALA A 135 -2.61 -3.91 22.82
N LYS A 136 -3.24 -5.04 23.12
CA LYS A 136 -2.61 -6.35 23.04
C LYS A 136 -3.24 -7.15 21.92
N VAL A 137 -2.39 -7.80 21.13
CA VAL A 137 -2.81 -8.78 20.12
C VAL A 137 -2.21 -10.12 20.50
N GLU A 138 -3.02 -11.13 20.67
CA GLU A 138 -2.61 -12.52 20.88
C GLU A 138 -3.06 -13.36 19.70
N ASN A 139 -2.14 -14.05 19.07
CA ASN A 139 -2.40 -14.91 17.93
C ASN A 139 -2.20 -16.37 18.29
N ALA A 140 -2.99 -17.26 17.68
CA ALA A 140 -2.77 -18.68 17.67
C ALA A 140 -3.07 -19.26 16.28
N PHE A 141 -2.37 -20.33 15.96
CA PHE A 141 -2.54 -21.09 14.73
C PHE A 141 -2.68 -22.58 15.05
N GLY A 142 -3.48 -23.31 14.28
CA GLY A 142 -3.54 -24.76 14.32
C GLY A 142 -3.88 -25.34 12.97
N ALA A 143 -3.35 -26.51 12.68
CA ALA A 143 -3.63 -27.23 11.45
C ALA A 143 -3.76 -28.74 11.71
N ARG A 144 -4.56 -29.41 10.90
CA ARG A 144 -4.65 -30.87 10.83
C ARG A 144 -4.89 -31.35 9.42
N VAL A 145 -4.38 -32.52 9.09
CA VAL A 145 -4.52 -33.13 7.77
C VAL A 145 -5.44 -34.35 7.90
N HIS A 146 -6.51 -34.36 7.13
CA HIS A 146 -7.37 -35.52 6.98
C HIS A 146 -6.91 -36.28 5.75
N LYS A 147 -6.32 -37.44 5.98
CA LYS A 147 -5.82 -38.33 4.92
C LYS A 147 -6.98 -39.04 4.20
N ALA A 148 -6.75 -39.43 2.96
CA ALA A 148 -7.72 -40.11 2.12
C ALA A 148 -8.25 -41.42 2.75
N GLU A 149 -7.43 -42.13 3.53
CA GLU A 149 -7.80 -43.34 4.26
C GLU A 149 -8.57 -43.07 5.57
N GLY A 150 -8.79 -41.80 5.94
CA GLY A 150 -9.56 -41.40 7.12
C GLY A 150 -8.72 -41.12 8.37
N THR A 151 -7.41 -41.23 8.30
CA THR A 151 -6.51 -40.85 9.41
C THR A 151 -6.44 -39.32 9.54
N VAL A 152 -6.40 -38.81 10.77
CA VAL A 152 -6.22 -37.37 11.05
C VAL A 152 -4.87 -37.15 11.71
N VAL A 153 -4.06 -36.31 11.10
CA VAL A 153 -2.72 -35.92 11.61
C VAL A 153 -2.80 -34.47 12.09
N GLU A 154 -2.68 -34.26 13.39
CA GLU A 154 -2.64 -32.91 13.97
C GLU A 154 -1.22 -32.37 13.96
N ILE A 155 -1.04 -31.11 13.56
CA ILE A 155 0.27 -30.46 13.46
C ILE A 155 0.57 -29.74 14.78
N ASP A 156 1.72 -30.08 15.40
CA ASP A 156 2.17 -29.41 16.63
C ASP A 156 2.69 -28.00 16.33
N PRO A 157 1.98 -26.93 16.74
CA PRO A 157 2.41 -25.55 16.47
C PRO A 157 3.74 -25.18 17.16
N SER A 158 4.20 -26.00 18.11
CA SER A 158 5.50 -25.79 18.77
C SER A 158 6.71 -26.07 17.87
N THR A 159 6.50 -26.66 16.70
CA THR A 159 7.54 -26.92 15.68
C THR A 159 7.77 -25.71 14.77
N ALA A 160 6.98 -24.65 14.92
CA ALA A 160 7.14 -23.44 14.12
C ALA A 160 8.47 -22.74 14.39
N LEU A 161 9.10 -22.26 13.32
CA LEU A 161 10.38 -21.54 13.36
C LEU A 161 10.11 -20.03 13.33
N GLU A 162 10.83 -19.27 14.16
CA GLU A 162 10.78 -17.82 14.14
C GLU A 162 11.46 -17.32 12.85
N VAL A 163 10.75 -16.48 12.08
CA VAL A 163 11.27 -15.82 10.88
C VAL A 163 11.68 -14.41 11.29
N SER A 164 12.96 -14.07 11.13
CA SER A 164 13.46 -12.72 11.38
C SER A 164 13.62 -11.97 10.06
N ASP A 165 13.03 -10.79 9.95
CA ASP A 165 13.13 -9.92 8.75
C ASP A 165 14.52 -9.29 8.54
N GLY A 166 15.58 -9.84 9.16
CA GLY A 166 16.95 -9.36 8.98
C GLY A 166 17.23 -7.95 9.53
N LYS A 167 16.22 -7.18 9.89
CA LYS A 167 16.37 -5.86 10.51
C LYS A 167 16.64 -6.01 12.00
N LYS A 168 17.86 -5.73 12.45
CA LYS A 168 18.21 -5.67 13.87
C LYS A 168 17.26 -4.74 14.60
N GLY A 169 16.34 -5.30 15.41
CA GLY A 169 15.40 -4.54 16.24
C GLY A 169 13.94 -4.60 15.78
N GLY A 170 13.58 -5.38 14.75
CA GLY A 170 12.18 -5.67 14.39
C GLY A 170 11.46 -6.33 15.57
N LYS A 171 10.40 -5.68 16.05
CA LYS A 171 9.70 -6.10 17.29
C LYS A 171 8.54 -7.03 17.02
N ASP A 172 8.12 -7.18 15.76
CA ASP A 172 7.08 -8.11 15.34
C ASP A 172 7.74 -9.44 14.93
N LYS A 173 7.40 -10.50 15.67
CA LYS A 173 7.87 -11.85 15.36
C LYS A 173 6.84 -12.53 14.50
N SER A 174 7.25 -13.07 13.36
CA SER A 174 6.49 -14.05 12.59
C SER A 174 7.05 -15.45 12.77
N PHE A 175 6.20 -16.42 12.58
CA PHE A 175 6.52 -17.84 12.72
C PHE A 175 6.09 -18.56 11.45
N LYS A 176 6.93 -19.48 11.00
CA LYS A 176 6.66 -20.34 9.86
C LYS A 176 6.59 -21.81 10.31
N ILE A 177 5.54 -22.52 9.90
CA ILE A 177 5.33 -23.93 10.23
C ILE A 177 5.15 -24.74 8.95
N ALA A 178 5.88 -25.84 8.84
CA ALA A 178 5.73 -26.78 7.74
C ALA A 178 4.62 -27.80 8.04
N ILE A 179 3.90 -28.21 7.00
CA ILE A 179 2.91 -29.29 7.06
C ILE A 179 3.51 -30.55 6.43
N PRO A 180 3.99 -31.49 7.26
CA PRO A 180 4.66 -32.68 6.74
C PRO A 180 3.69 -33.65 6.09
N SER A 181 4.19 -34.39 5.09
CA SER A 181 3.48 -35.51 4.46
C SER A 181 2.14 -35.16 3.84
N LEU A 182 2.00 -33.94 3.33
CA LEU A 182 0.81 -33.49 2.61
C LEU A 182 0.82 -34.07 1.18
N GLU A 183 -0.29 -34.65 0.76
CA GLU A 183 -0.41 -35.35 -0.54
C GLU A 183 -1.65 -34.91 -1.30
N VAL A 184 -1.63 -35.14 -2.62
CA VAL A 184 -2.81 -34.94 -3.47
C VAL A 184 -3.94 -35.85 -3.00
N GLY A 185 -5.14 -35.28 -2.84
CA GLY A 185 -6.30 -35.98 -2.32
C GLY A 185 -6.52 -35.82 -0.80
N ASP A 186 -5.55 -35.25 -0.07
CA ASP A 186 -5.75 -34.89 1.32
C ASP A 186 -6.73 -33.71 1.47
N VAL A 187 -7.27 -33.57 2.69
CA VAL A 187 -8.01 -32.38 3.10
C VAL A 187 -7.26 -31.73 4.25
N ILE A 188 -6.78 -30.52 4.01
CA ILE A 188 -6.17 -29.72 5.07
C ILE A 188 -7.20 -28.84 5.76
N GLU A 189 -7.20 -28.86 7.08
CA GLU A 189 -8.04 -28.01 7.91
C GLU A 189 -7.13 -27.18 8.82
N TYR A 190 -7.32 -25.88 8.84
CA TYR A 190 -6.51 -24.97 9.65
C TYR A 190 -7.33 -23.81 10.18
N PHE A 191 -6.82 -23.17 11.25
CA PHE A 191 -7.39 -21.94 11.75
C PHE A 191 -6.31 -20.93 12.12
N TYR A 192 -6.70 -19.66 11.98
CA TYR A 192 -6.06 -18.51 12.62
C TYR A 192 -6.99 -17.97 13.68
N TYR A 193 -6.44 -17.68 14.84
CA TYR A 193 -7.16 -17.04 15.95
C TYR A 193 -6.41 -15.79 16.36
N THR A 194 -7.13 -14.69 16.48
CA THR A 194 -6.58 -13.41 16.95
C THR A 194 -7.48 -12.86 18.04
N GLU A 195 -6.91 -12.52 19.18
CA GLU A 195 -7.57 -11.79 20.26
C GLU A 195 -7.02 -10.38 20.33
N TYR A 196 -7.83 -9.40 20.00
CA TYR A 196 -7.53 -7.97 20.13
C TYR A 196 -8.04 -7.49 21.48
N THR A 197 -7.17 -7.00 22.34
CA THR A 197 -7.54 -6.34 23.59
C THR A 197 -7.15 -4.88 23.50
N LYS A 198 -8.10 -3.97 23.59
CA LYS A 198 -7.86 -2.53 23.56
C LYS A 198 -8.41 -1.88 24.82
N GLU A 199 -7.54 -1.18 25.54
CA GLU A 199 -7.93 -0.37 26.69
C GLU A 199 -8.48 0.96 26.17
N ARG A 200 -9.74 1.25 26.42
CA ARG A 200 -10.45 2.44 25.92
C ARG A 200 -10.36 2.62 24.41
N GLY A 201 -11.42 2.34 23.72
CA GLY A 201 -11.57 2.64 22.31
C GLY A 201 -12.22 1.53 21.51
N ASP A 202 -12.33 1.85 20.25
CA ASP A 202 -12.98 1.03 19.25
C ASP A 202 -11.96 0.11 18.57
N VAL A 203 -12.41 -1.05 18.14
CA VAL A 203 -11.65 -1.95 17.26
C VAL A 203 -12.32 -1.87 15.89
N CYS A 204 -11.66 -1.21 14.93
CA CYS A 204 -12.22 -0.96 13.61
C CYS A 204 -11.34 -1.52 12.51
N GLY A 205 -11.94 -1.77 11.32
CA GLY A 205 -11.22 -2.23 10.14
C GLY A 205 -10.86 -3.71 10.17
N LEU A 206 -11.72 -4.54 10.76
CA LEU A 206 -11.55 -6.00 10.69
C LEU A 206 -12.18 -6.50 9.38
N ASP A 207 -11.36 -6.75 8.38
CA ASP A 207 -11.80 -7.12 7.04
C ASP A 207 -11.89 -8.63 6.87
N VAL A 208 -12.98 -9.05 6.25
CA VAL A 208 -13.25 -10.43 5.88
C VAL A 208 -13.44 -10.49 4.37
N GLU A 209 -12.38 -10.84 3.67
CA GLU A 209 -12.42 -11.11 2.24
C GLU A 209 -13.24 -12.36 1.95
N LEU A 210 -14.14 -12.30 0.99
CA LEU A 210 -14.98 -13.44 0.62
C LEU A 210 -14.34 -14.29 -0.47
N SER A 211 -13.62 -13.68 -1.39
CA SER A 211 -12.96 -14.34 -2.51
C SER A 211 -11.64 -15.00 -2.11
N ASP A 212 -11.23 -16.03 -2.85
CA ASP A 212 -9.95 -16.72 -2.68
C ASP A 212 -9.41 -17.18 -4.05
N ARG A 213 -8.16 -17.63 -4.10
CA ARG A 213 -7.54 -18.24 -5.29
C ARG A 213 -8.17 -19.57 -5.68
N TYR A 214 -8.86 -20.21 -4.76
CA TYR A 214 -9.61 -21.44 -4.99
C TYR A 214 -11.11 -21.17 -4.81
N PRO A 215 -11.98 -21.87 -5.51
CA PRO A 215 -13.41 -21.72 -5.32
C PRO A 215 -13.80 -22.11 -3.88
N VAL A 216 -14.76 -21.38 -3.30
CA VAL A 216 -15.23 -21.61 -1.96
C VAL A 216 -16.66 -22.16 -2.01
N MET A 217 -16.87 -23.41 -1.58
CA MET A 217 -18.21 -24.01 -1.58
C MET A 217 -19.12 -23.34 -0.56
N THR A 218 -18.63 -23.14 0.66
CA THR A 218 -19.41 -22.43 1.71
C THR A 218 -18.54 -21.44 2.46
N ARG A 219 -18.95 -20.20 2.45
CA ARG A 219 -18.38 -19.10 3.21
C ARG A 219 -19.38 -18.64 4.27
N MET A 220 -18.95 -18.61 5.51
CA MET A 220 -19.81 -18.19 6.62
C MET A 220 -19.12 -17.17 7.51
N ILE A 221 -19.86 -16.16 7.93
CA ILE A 221 -19.48 -15.24 8.99
C ILE A 221 -20.49 -15.39 10.11
N THR A 222 -20.00 -15.57 11.32
CA THR A 222 -20.83 -15.59 12.53
C THR A 222 -20.27 -14.65 13.56
N GLY A 223 -21.13 -14.12 14.42
CA GLY A 223 -20.68 -13.25 15.50
C GLY A 223 -21.52 -13.40 16.74
N LYS A 224 -20.87 -13.24 17.89
CA LYS A 224 -21.52 -13.18 19.21
C LYS A 224 -21.00 -11.95 19.94
N PHE A 225 -21.87 -10.96 20.10
CA PHE A 225 -21.49 -9.64 20.59
C PHE A 225 -22.17 -9.32 21.91
N GLU A 226 -21.40 -8.79 22.85
CA GLU A 226 -21.91 -8.30 24.10
C GLU A 226 -22.79 -7.06 23.87
N PRO A 227 -24.02 -6.96 24.47
CA PRO A 227 -24.93 -5.85 24.20
C PRO A 227 -24.43 -4.45 24.55
N LYS A 228 -23.36 -4.35 25.32
CA LYS A 228 -22.73 -3.07 25.68
C LYS A 228 -21.75 -2.56 24.63
N LEU A 229 -21.48 -3.35 23.59
CA LEU A 229 -20.65 -3.00 22.45
C LEU A 229 -21.55 -2.92 21.21
N THR A 230 -21.14 -2.07 20.27
CA THR A 230 -21.79 -2.00 18.96
C THR A 230 -20.92 -2.69 17.93
N ALA A 231 -21.48 -3.58 17.15
CA ALA A 231 -20.84 -4.16 15.99
C ALA A 231 -21.50 -3.61 14.72
N GLU A 232 -20.71 -2.97 13.88
CA GLU A 232 -21.14 -2.45 12.58
C GLU A 232 -20.52 -3.28 11.48
N PHE A 233 -21.35 -3.83 10.60
CA PHE A 233 -20.92 -4.59 9.43
C PHE A 233 -21.17 -3.77 8.17
N TYR A 234 -20.14 -3.58 7.37
CA TYR A 234 -20.18 -2.92 6.08
C TYR A 234 -19.89 -3.95 5.00
N SER A 235 -20.80 -4.08 4.04
CA SER A 235 -20.65 -5.00 2.91
C SER A 235 -20.24 -4.20 1.68
N TYR A 236 -19.10 -4.57 1.08
CA TYR A 236 -18.50 -3.90 -0.05
C TYR A 236 -18.49 -4.76 -1.30
N ASN A 237 -18.48 -4.12 -2.46
CA ASN A 237 -18.32 -4.74 -3.78
C ASN A 237 -19.29 -5.90 -4.02
N GLY A 238 -20.56 -5.74 -3.61
CA GLY A 238 -21.58 -6.76 -3.78
C GLY A 238 -21.57 -7.90 -2.73
N ALA A 239 -20.78 -7.78 -1.67
CA ALA A 239 -20.83 -8.75 -0.58
C ALA A 239 -22.23 -8.84 0.04
N PRO A 240 -22.70 -10.04 0.41
CA PRO A 240 -23.98 -10.22 1.10
C PRO A 240 -24.02 -9.44 2.43
N LYS A 241 -25.21 -8.98 2.79
CA LYS A 241 -25.41 -8.30 4.08
C LYS A 241 -25.35 -9.30 5.23
N VAL A 242 -24.78 -8.88 6.35
CA VAL A 242 -24.81 -9.62 7.60
C VAL A 242 -26.15 -9.37 8.28
N SER A 243 -26.89 -10.43 8.61
CA SER A 243 -28.09 -10.38 9.44
C SER A 243 -27.75 -10.59 10.91
N GLY A 244 -28.61 -10.13 11.81
CA GLY A 244 -28.38 -10.32 13.22
C GLY A 244 -29.68 -10.42 14.01
N GLU A 245 -29.59 -11.10 15.14
CA GLU A 245 -30.71 -11.30 16.06
C GLU A 245 -30.28 -10.98 17.50
N ARG A 246 -31.19 -10.43 18.28
CA ARG A 246 -30.95 -10.15 19.69
C ARG A 246 -31.49 -11.30 20.56
N GLU A 247 -30.58 -12.01 21.16
CA GLU A 247 -30.87 -12.94 22.22
C GLU A 247 -30.86 -12.25 23.60
N LYS A 248 -31.27 -12.94 24.65
CA LYS A 248 -31.42 -12.35 25.99
C LYS A 248 -30.15 -11.61 26.48
N ASN A 249 -28.99 -12.20 26.27
CA ASN A 249 -27.71 -11.68 26.79
C ASN A 249 -26.66 -11.40 25.69
N TRP A 250 -27.00 -11.62 24.43
CA TRP A 250 -26.07 -11.49 23.30
C TRP A 250 -26.79 -10.97 22.08
N ILE A 251 -26.00 -10.39 21.19
CA ILE A 251 -26.43 -10.11 19.83
C ILE A 251 -25.64 -11.09 18.94
N THR A 252 -26.37 -11.86 18.14
CA THR A 252 -25.75 -12.79 17.19
C THR A 252 -25.79 -12.20 15.79
N ALA A 253 -24.75 -12.45 15.02
CA ALA A 253 -24.68 -12.04 13.63
C ALA A 253 -24.38 -13.24 12.74
N ARG A 254 -24.95 -13.26 11.53
CA ARG A 254 -24.76 -14.35 10.58
C ARG A 254 -24.79 -13.84 9.13
N MET A 255 -23.88 -14.38 8.32
CA MET A 255 -23.90 -14.30 6.88
C MET A 255 -23.47 -15.65 6.32
N ARG A 256 -24.11 -16.10 5.24
CA ARG A 256 -23.69 -17.28 4.48
C ARG A 256 -23.71 -16.95 2.99
N CYS A 257 -22.69 -17.40 2.29
CA CYS A 257 -22.57 -17.33 0.85
C CYS A 257 -22.01 -18.67 0.35
N ASP A 258 -22.61 -19.24 -0.67
CA ASP A 258 -22.22 -20.53 -1.20
C ASP A 258 -21.74 -20.35 -2.65
N ASN A 259 -20.85 -21.25 -3.11
CA ASN A 259 -20.34 -21.32 -4.48
C ASN A 259 -19.68 -20.02 -4.97
N ILE A 260 -18.73 -19.50 -4.19
CA ILE A 260 -17.93 -18.33 -4.58
C ILE A 260 -16.86 -18.81 -5.57
N PRO A 261 -16.78 -18.22 -6.77
CA PRO A 261 -15.77 -18.60 -7.75
C PRO A 261 -14.36 -18.25 -7.30
N ALA A 262 -13.38 -18.97 -7.84
CA ALA A 262 -11.96 -18.62 -7.68
C ALA A 262 -11.66 -17.29 -8.33
N VAL A 263 -10.72 -16.55 -7.75
CA VAL A 263 -10.20 -15.30 -8.30
C VAL A 263 -8.70 -15.40 -8.47
N SER A 264 -8.22 -15.09 -9.66
CA SER A 264 -6.79 -14.94 -9.91
C SER A 264 -6.31 -13.59 -9.35
N PHE A 265 -5.50 -13.66 -8.30
CA PHE A 265 -4.80 -12.48 -7.78
C PHE A 265 -3.62 -12.19 -8.70
N CYS A 266 -3.79 -11.21 -9.55
CA CYS A 266 -2.83 -10.79 -10.55
C CYS A 266 -2.45 -9.32 -10.39
N GLU A 267 -1.46 -8.88 -11.13
CA GLU A 267 -1.06 -7.46 -11.15
C GLU A 267 -2.25 -6.57 -11.57
N PHE A 268 -2.29 -5.35 -11.06
CA PHE A 268 -3.37 -4.37 -11.28
C PHE A 268 -4.76 -4.79 -10.77
N LEU A 269 -4.82 -5.74 -9.83
CA LEU A 269 -6.02 -6.05 -9.06
C LEU A 269 -5.90 -5.43 -7.67
N TYR A 270 -6.87 -4.60 -7.29
CA TYR A 270 -6.97 -4.04 -5.95
C TYR A 270 -8.13 -4.70 -5.20
N PRO A 271 -7.85 -5.64 -4.27
CA PRO A 271 -8.89 -6.44 -3.61
C PRO A 271 -9.96 -5.60 -2.90
N GLU A 272 -9.58 -4.61 -2.10
CA GLU A 272 -10.53 -3.75 -1.39
C GLU A 272 -11.42 -2.92 -2.33
N ARG A 273 -10.94 -2.61 -3.53
CA ARG A 273 -11.68 -1.84 -4.54
C ARG A 273 -12.61 -2.69 -5.38
N GLN A 274 -12.26 -3.98 -5.59
CA GLN A 274 -12.87 -4.78 -6.64
C GLN A 274 -13.51 -6.09 -6.16
N LEU A 275 -13.05 -6.65 -5.03
CA LEU A 275 -13.53 -7.93 -4.56
C LEU A 275 -14.53 -7.80 -3.41
N PRO A 276 -15.53 -8.69 -3.33
CA PRO A 276 -16.48 -8.71 -2.23
C PRO A 276 -15.79 -8.94 -0.87
N PHE A 277 -16.01 -8.05 0.07
CA PHE A 277 -15.56 -8.22 1.44
C PHE A 277 -16.52 -7.57 2.46
N ILE A 278 -16.38 -7.97 3.72
CA ILE A 278 -17.14 -7.42 4.82
C ILE A 278 -16.19 -6.83 5.85
N ARG A 279 -16.44 -5.61 6.26
CA ARG A 279 -15.68 -4.91 7.30
C ARG A 279 -16.48 -4.84 8.57
N LEU A 280 -15.86 -5.25 9.67
CA LEU A 280 -16.44 -5.16 11.01
C LEU A 280 -15.76 -4.05 11.80
N ASN A 281 -16.57 -3.15 12.36
CA ASN A 281 -16.16 -2.21 13.39
C ASN A 281 -16.85 -2.56 14.71
N VAL A 282 -16.09 -2.65 15.79
CA VAL A 282 -16.60 -2.86 17.15
C VAL A 282 -16.37 -1.59 17.95
N LEU A 283 -17.44 -0.91 18.30
CA LEU A 283 -17.41 0.37 18.99
C LEU A 283 -17.74 0.21 20.47
N ASN A 284 -16.99 0.91 21.31
CA ASN A 284 -17.23 0.93 22.75
C ASN A 284 -18.04 2.18 23.13
N ASN A 285 -19.34 2.03 23.18
CA ASN A 285 -20.31 3.13 23.38
C ASN A 285 -20.16 3.90 24.70
N TYR A 286 -19.46 3.33 25.67
CA TYR A 286 -19.31 3.97 26.98
C TYR A 286 -18.46 5.23 26.97
N GLN A 287 -17.75 5.48 25.90
CA GLN A 287 -16.80 6.62 25.82
C GLN A 287 -17.35 7.86 25.12
N LEU A 288 -18.48 7.74 24.46
CA LEU A 288 -19.12 8.83 23.73
C LEU A 288 -20.54 9.06 24.27
N PRO A 289 -20.73 9.88 25.32
CA PRO A 289 -22.06 10.33 25.70
C PRO A 289 -22.74 10.97 24.47
N GLU A 290 -24.00 10.65 24.23
CA GLU A 290 -24.81 11.17 23.10
C GLU A 290 -24.73 12.71 22.98
N GLU A 291 -24.61 13.39 24.10
CA GLU A 291 -24.52 14.85 24.23
C GLU A 291 -23.23 15.45 23.63
N ASN A 292 -22.21 14.66 23.42
CA ASN A 292 -20.90 15.09 22.90
C ASN A 292 -20.66 14.73 21.44
N LEU A 293 -21.59 14.10 20.77
CA LEU A 293 -21.52 13.84 19.34
C LEU A 293 -21.84 15.12 18.57
N PHE A 294 -20.81 15.79 18.09
CA PHE A 294 -20.89 17.01 17.26
C PHE A 294 -21.67 16.81 15.98
N CYS A 295 -21.77 15.59 15.54
CA CYS A 295 -22.56 15.25 14.37
C CYS A 295 -23.97 15.00 14.83
N ALA A 296 -24.88 15.76 14.28
CA ALA A 296 -26.29 15.55 14.42
C ALA A 296 -26.82 14.23 13.84
N SER A 297 -25.98 13.25 13.58
CA SER A 297 -26.45 11.91 13.33
C SER A 297 -26.85 11.26 14.65
N THR A 298 -27.88 11.85 15.24
CA THR A 298 -28.73 11.24 16.25
C THR A 298 -29.23 9.86 15.83
N THR A 299 -29.27 9.56 14.54
CA THR A 299 -29.50 8.25 13.96
C THR A 299 -28.46 7.23 14.33
N ARG A 300 -27.19 7.60 14.52
CA ARG A 300 -26.16 6.65 14.90
C ARG A 300 -26.21 6.30 16.39
N SER A 301 -26.47 7.25 17.25
CA SER A 301 -26.59 7.02 18.69
C SER A 301 -27.82 6.18 19.06
N GLY A 302 -28.93 6.41 18.41
CA GLY A 302 -30.15 5.61 18.61
C GLY A 302 -30.12 4.20 18.00
N GLY A 303 -29.23 3.97 17.05
CA GLY A 303 -29.06 2.69 16.34
C GLY A 303 -28.07 1.73 16.97
N PHE A 304 -27.29 2.15 17.93
CA PHE A 304 -26.16 1.39 18.42
C PHE A 304 -26.48 -0.04 18.86
N PHE A 305 -27.46 -0.24 19.68
CA PHE A 305 -27.81 -1.55 20.17
C PHE A 305 -28.78 -2.33 19.28
N ASN A 306 -29.32 -1.66 18.28
CA ASN A 306 -30.30 -2.24 17.36
C ASN A 306 -29.72 -2.48 15.97
N SER A 307 -28.46 -2.03 15.70
CA SER A 307 -27.87 -2.10 14.38
C SER A 307 -27.76 -3.52 13.83
N ILE A 308 -27.51 -4.50 14.69
CA ILE A 308 -27.42 -5.90 14.27
C ILE A 308 -28.81 -6.55 14.15
N THR A 309 -29.77 -6.09 14.92
CA THR A 309 -31.15 -6.66 14.94
C THR A 309 -32.06 -6.12 13.84
N GLN A 310 -31.76 -4.98 13.26
CA GLN A 310 -32.65 -4.27 12.33
C GLN A 310 -32.11 -4.08 10.93
N THR A 311 -31.17 -4.83 10.47
CA THR A 311 -30.34 -4.56 9.28
C THR A 311 -29.21 -3.58 9.62
N PRO A 312 -27.97 -3.83 9.19
CA PRO A 312 -26.91 -2.85 9.36
C PRO A 312 -27.42 -1.51 8.85
N ILE A 313 -27.47 -0.52 9.70
CA ILE A 313 -27.80 0.83 9.27
C ILE A 313 -26.64 1.19 8.35
N ILE A 314 -26.88 1.17 7.05
CA ILE A 314 -25.99 1.79 6.08
C ILE A 314 -26.13 3.28 6.39
N ILE A 315 -25.24 3.77 7.22
CA ILE A 315 -25.11 5.21 7.42
C ILE A 315 -24.63 5.75 6.07
N GLU A 316 -25.36 6.69 5.48
CA GLU A 316 -24.91 7.30 4.24
C GLU A 316 -23.48 7.81 4.43
N ALA A 317 -22.61 7.65 3.44
CA ALA A 317 -21.20 8.04 3.50
C ALA A 317 -21.01 9.50 3.96
N LYS A 318 -21.94 10.38 3.60
CA LYS A 318 -22.00 11.77 4.07
C LYS A 318 -22.12 11.89 5.60
N GLU A 319 -22.87 11.01 6.25
CA GLU A 319 -23.04 10.99 7.70
C GLU A 319 -21.82 10.37 8.38
N ASN A 320 -21.16 9.40 7.75
CA ASN A 320 -19.92 8.81 8.25
C ASN A 320 -18.81 9.85 8.33
N ILE A 321 -18.60 10.64 7.29
CA ILE A 321 -17.55 11.65 7.28
C ILE A 321 -17.81 12.75 8.28
N ALA A 322 -19.05 13.20 8.43
CA ALA A 322 -19.41 14.16 9.47
C ALA A 322 -19.18 13.58 10.87
N HIS A 323 -19.46 12.30 11.08
CA HIS A 323 -19.21 11.60 12.35
C HIS A 323 -17.70 11.46 12.62
N ILE A 324 -16.91 11.03 11.63
CA ILE A 324 -15.45 10.94 11.69
C ILE A 324 -14.85 12.30 12.06
N ALA A 325 -15.27 13.35 11.38
CA ALA A 325 -14.85 14.70 11.65
C ALA A 325 -15.20 15.14 13.08
N GLY A 326 -16.39 14.79 13.57
CA GLY A 326 -16.81 15.05 14.96
C GLY A 326 -15.97 14.34 16.01
N LEU A 327 -15.63 13.07 15.77
CA LEU A 327 -14.77 12.28 16.65
C LEU A 327 -13.35 12.88 16.73
N LEU A 328 -12.79 13.25 15.59
CA LEU A 328 -11.46 13.86 15.51
C LEU A 328 -11.45 15.27 16.13
N TRP A 329 -12.55 16.01 16.03
CA TRP A 329 -12.72 17.31 16.67
C TRP A 329 -12.69 17.26 18.19
N GLN A 330 -13.26 16.21 18.80
CA GLN A 330 -13.28 16.03 20.24
C GLN A 330 -11.92 15.61 20.80
N SER A 331 -11.00 15.11 19.97
CA SER A 331 -9.63 14.85 20.41
C SER A 331 -8.98 16.16 20.78
N SER A 332 -8.52 16.27 22.04
CA SER A 332 -7.88 17.46 22.58
C SER A 332 -6.74 17.91 21.65
N ARG A 333 -6.76 19.18 21.24
CA ARG A 333 -5.65 19.76 20.48
C ARG A 333 -4.38 19.68 21.31
N PRO A 334 -3.31 19.08 20.83
CA PRO A 334 -2.04 19.20 21.49
C PRO A 334 -1.60 20.68 21.42
N ILE A 335 -1.11 21.21 22.53
CA ILE A 335 -0.40 22.49 22.52
C ILE A 335 0.94 22.21 21.84
N SER A 336 1.06 22.61 20.57
CA SER A 336 2.27 22.40 19.79
C SER A 336 2.85 23.73 19.32
N PRO A 337 4.16 23.93 19.43
CA PRO A 337 4.83 25.11 18.91
C PRO A 337 5.00 25.09 17.38
N ILE A 338 4.79 23.92 16.73
CA ILE A 338 5.03 23.70 15.32
C ILE A 338 4.26 24.68 14.42
N PRO A 339 2.92 24.89 14.57
CA PRO A 339 2.19 25.82 13.71
C PRO A 339 2.69 27.26 13.81
N ALA A 340 3.06 27.70 15.02
CA ALA A 340 3.58 29.05 15.24
C ALA A 340 4.97 29.26 14.59
N ARG A 341 5.84 28.26 14.69
CA ARG A 341 7.15 28.26 14.02
C ARG A 341 6.98 28.29 12.49
N ALA A 342 6.10 27.43 11.94
CA ALA A 342 5.79 27.38 10.51
C ALA A 342 5.21 28.70 9.97
N LEU A 343 4.26 29.30 10.70
CA LEU A 343 3.69 30.61 10.36
C LEU A 343 4.76 31.70 10.33
N LYS A 344 5.67 31.73 11.34
CA LYS A 344 6.79 32.68 11.37
C LYS A 344 7.72 32.49 10.17
N MET A 345 8.04 31.24 9.82
CA MET A 345 8.88 30.90 8.69
C MET A 345 8.24 31.34 7.36
N THR A 346 6.94 31.10 7.18
CA THR A 346 6.18 31.55 6.01
C THR A 346 6.12 33.08 5.91
N LYS A 347 5.92 33.80 7.03
CA LYS A 347 5.97 35.28 7.04
C LYS A 347 7.34 35.83 6.63
N ASN A 348 8.42 35.17 7.01
CA ASN A 348 9.77 35.52 6.54
C ASN A 348 9.92 35.31 5.06
N TYR A 349 9.39 34.18 4.52
CA TYR A 349 9.36 33.93 3.08
C TYR A 349 8.65 35.05 2.32
N ILE A 350 7.44 35.44 2.74
CA ILE A 350 6.68 36.56 2.13
C ILE A 350 7.50 37.85 2.13
N LYS A 351 8.16 38.16 3.26
CA LYS A 351 9.00 39.35 3.36
C LYS A 351 10.17 39.36 2.36
N ASN A 352 10.77 38.18 2.12
CA ASN A 352 11.89 38.05 1.21
C ASN A 352 11.44 37.90 -0.25
N HIS A 353 10.16 37.60 -0.48
CA HIS A 353 9.58 37.40 -1.81
C HIS A 353 8.29 38.24 -1.96
N PRO A 354 8.37 39.58 -2.03
CA PRO A 354 7.20 40.47 -1.97
C PRO A 354 6.26 40.35 -3.18
N GLY A 355 6.68 39.66 -4.25
CA GLY A 355 5.86 39.37 -5.44
C GLY A 355 5.31 37.95 -5.52
N ALA A 356 5.49 37.14 -4.47
CA ALA A 356 5.03 35.76 -4.48
C ALA A 356 3.48 35.70 -4.56
N SER A 357 2.98 34.82 -5.42
CA SER A 357 1.56 34.51 -5.56
C SER A 357 1.02 33.78 -4.33
N SER A 358 -0.31 33.80 -4.15
CA SER A 358 -0.98 33.02 -3.10
C SER A 358 -0.63 31.54 -3.17
N ARG A 359 -0.42 30.98 -4.35
CA ARG A 359 0.01 29.59 -4.56
C ARG A 359 1.42 29.36 -4.02
N GLU A 360 2.39 30.18 -4.41
CA GLU A 360 3.79 30.06 -3.94
C GLU A 360 3.88 30.21 -2.43
N ILE A 361 3.10 31.13 -1.84
CA ILE A 361 3.06 31.32 -0.38
C ILE A 361 2.41 30.09 0.30
N THR A 362 1.37 29.49 -0.30
CA THR A 362 0.74 28.28 0.23
C THR A 362 1.71 27.09 0.17
N ASP A 363 2.45 26.93 -0.92
CA ASP A 363 3.48 25.90 -1.08
C ASP A 363 4.61 26.08 -0.05
N ALA A 364 5.04 27.33 0.18
CA ALA A 364 6.00 27.65 1.22
C ALA A 364 5.47 27.34 2.63
N ALA A 365 4.19 27.65 2.91
CA ALA A 365 3.55 27.31 4.19
C ALA A 365 3.51 25.79 4.45
N TYR A 366 3.22 25.03 3.43
CA TYR A 366 3.23 23.57 3.49
C TYR A 366 4.63 23.02 3.78
N LEU A 367 5.66 23.50 3.06
CA LEU A 367 7.05 23.10 3.32
C LEU A 367 7.49 23.52 4.73
N ALA A 368 7.14 24.73 5.18
CA ALA A 368 7.47 25.22 6.52
C ALA A 368 6.83 24.35 7.61
N LEU A 369 5.56 23.95 7.44
CA LEU A 369 4.86 23.09 8.40
C LEU A 369 5.51 21.70 8.49
N ARG A 370 5.79 21.07 7.37
CA ARG A 370 6.48 19.76 7.33
C ARG A 370 7.90 19.88 7.92
N TYR A 371 8.65 20.92 7.55
CA TYR A 371 10.00 21.16 8.07
C TYR A 371 9.97 21.28 9.59
N CYS A 372 9.10 22.13 10.14
CA CYS A 372 8.97 22.31 11.60
C CYS A 372 8.56 21.02 12.30
N ASN A 373 7.74 20.17 11.65
CA ASN A 373 7.37 18.86 12.19
C ASN A 373 8.51 17.84 12.11
N TYR A 374 9.26 17.80 11.00
CA TYR A 374 10.37 16.86 10.84
C TYR A 374 11.60 17.21 11.66
N THR A 375 11.79 18.50 12.01
CA THR A 375 12.90 18.95 12.85
C THR A 375 12.54 19.06 14.33
N ALA A 376 11.29 18.77 14.71
CA ALA A 376 10.85 18.71 16.09
C ALA A 376 11.39 17.48 16.82
N ASP A 377 11.52 17.57 18.14
CA ASP A 377 11.83 16.44 19.00
C ASP A 377 10.73 15.37 18.92
N ASP A 378 11.05 14.12 19.24
CA ASP A 378 10.13 12.99 19.04
C ASP A 378 8.82 13.12 19.85
N ASP A 379 8.85 13.78 21.00
CA ASP A 379 7.70 14.05 21.85
C ASP A 379 6.85 15.25 21.38
N GLU A 380 7.44 16.20 20.62
CA GLU A 380 6.73 17.33 20.01
C GLU A 380 6.15 16.98 18.62
N ARG A 381 6.67 15.93 17.97
CA ARG A 381 6.30 15.57 16.58
C ARG A 381 4.84 15.14 16.48
N ILE A 382 4.14 15.73 15.53
CA ILE A 382 2.74 15.42 15.25
C ILE A 382 2.69 14.26 14.24
N ALA A 383 2.24 13.10 14.69
CA ALA A 383 2.08 11.91 13.83
C ALA A 383 0.73 11.89 13.09
N SER A 384 -0.25 12.70 13.50
CA SER A 384 -1.59 12.70 12.92
C SER A 384 -1.67 13.56 11.65
N PRO A 385 -1.93 12.96 10.45
CA PRO A 385 -2.16 13.71 9.22
C PRO A 385 -3.33 14.69 9.33
N PHE A 386 -4.38 14.31 10.08
CA PHE A 386 -5.52 15.18 10.37
C PHE A 386 -5.10 16.47 11.10
N LEU A 387 -4.31 16.35 12.16
CA LEU A 387 -3.84 17.53 12.91
C LEU A 387 -2.93 18.42 12.06
N LEU A 388 -2.07 17.85 11.23
CA LEU A 388 -1.24 18.63 10.31
C LEU A 388 -2.07 19.34 9.23
N ALA A 389 -3.07 18.67 8.65
CA ALA A 389 -3.99 19.30 7.70
C ALA A 389 -4.75 20.47 8.35
N MET A 390 -5.18 20.29 9.59
CA MET A 390 -5.80 21.35 10.39
C MET A 390 -4.84 22.53 10.61
N PHE A 391 -3.59 22.28 11.00
CA PHE A 391 -2.60 23.34 11.20
C PHE A 391 -2.23 24.05 9.90
N MET A 392 -2.23 23.34 8.78
CA MET A 392 -2.04 23.95 7.46
C MET A 392 -3.15 24.97 7.17
N ASN A 393 -4.42 24.61 7.41
CA ASN A 393 -5.55 25.51 7.24
C ASN A 393 -5.48 26.70 8.21
N ASP A 394 -5.06 26.50 9.47
CA ASP A 394 -4.85 27.58 10.43
C ASP A 394 -3.76 28.57 9.96
N ILE A 395 -2.66 28.08 9.40
CA ILE A 395 -1.58 28.92 8.85
C ILE A 395 -2.09 29.74 7.66
N VAL A 396 -2.73 29.11 6.69
CA VAL A 396 -3.28 29.75 5.49
C VAL A 396 -4.34 30.78 5.85
N GLY A 397 -5.23 30.44 6.79
CA GLY A 397 -6.27 31.37 7.30
C GLY A 397 -5.70 32.57 8.06
N ASN A 398 -4.58 32.41 8.81
CA ASN A 398 -3.90 33.53 9.46
C ASN A 398 -3.17 34.47 8.47
N LEU A 399 -2.90 33.99 7.27
CA LEU A 399 -2.25 34.78 6.20
C LEU A 399 -3.25 35.41 5.24
N GLU A 400 -4.55 35.11 5.40
CA GLU A 400 -5.65 35.61 4.57
C GLU A 400 -5.43 35.39 3.06
N LEU A 401 -4.74 34.27 2.70
CA LEU A 401 -4.36 33.96 1.33
C LEU A 401 -5.52 33.51 0.46
N HIS A 402 -6.52 32.92 1.07
CA HIS A 402 -7.69 32.34 0.41
C HIS A 402 -8.96 32.63 1.21
N PRO A 403 -10.13 32.73 0.54
CA PRO A 403 -11.41 32.75 1.23
C PRO A 403 -11.57 31.55 2.17
N VAL A 404 -12.22 31.72 3.29
CA VAL A 404 -12.43 30.64 4.29
C VAL A 404 -13.16 29.45 3.65
N GLU A 405 -14.05 29.70 2.72
CA GLU A 405 -14.82 28.69 1.99
C GLU A 405 -13.98 27.85 1.04
N ALA A 406 -12.78 28.33 0.69
CA ALA A 406 -11.81 27.65 -0.16
C ALA A 406 -10.75 26.88 0.64
N THR A 407 -10.91 26.78 1.96
CA THR A 407 -10.01 26.01 2.84
C THR A 407 -10.78 24.93 3.58
N GLY A 408 -10.17 23.79 3.81
CA GLY A 408 -10.81 22.70 4.53
C GLY A 408 -9.88 21.53 4.79
N ILE A 409 -10.37 20.59 5.57
CA ILE A 409 -9.73 19.29 5.74
C ILE A 409 -10.47 18.32 4.84
N GLY A 410 -9.75 17.66 3.96
CA GLY A 410 -10.26 16.64 3.07
C GLY A 410 -9.92 15.24 3.54
N ILE A 411 -10.76 14.31 3.15
CA ILE A 411 -10.54 12.87 3.23
C ILE A 411 -10.60 12.35 1.81
N VAL A 412 -9.61 11.58 1.40
CA VAL A 412 -9.57 10.92 0.09
C VAL A 412 -8.92 9.56 0.22
N ASN A 413 -9.53 8.54 -0.33
CA ASN A 413 -8.94 7.23 -0.43
C ASN A 413 -8.24 7.03 -1.77
N SER A 414 -7.23 6.18 -1.77
CA SER A 414 -6.52 5.81 -2.98
C SER A 414 -7.36 4.88 -3.85
N ARG A 415 -6.94 4.69 -5.09
CA ARG A 415 -7.58 3.75 -6.03
C ARG A 415 -7.52 2.29 -5.55
N SER A 416 -6.57 1.96 -4.69
CA SER A 416 -6.44 0.62 -4.10
C SER A 416 -7.41 0.35 -2.94
N GLU A 417 -7.98 1.41 -2.36
CA GLU A 417 -8.85 1.35 -1.19
C GLU A 417 -10.33 1.49 -1.58
N VAL A 418 -11.22 1.28 -0.62
CA VAL A 418 -12.65 1.57 -0.75
C VAL A 418 -12.87 3.01 -1.19
N PRO A 419 -13.82 3.29 -2.11
CA PRO A 419 -14.15 4.67 -2.49
C PRO A 419 -14.43 5.55 -1.27
N THR A 420 -13.96 6.79 -1.28
CA THR A 420 -14.17 7.72 -0.14
C THR A 420 -15.64 7.85 0.24
N ALA A 421 -16.54 7.78 -0.75
CA ALA A 421 -17.99 7.85 -0.53
C ALA A 421 -18.53 6.66 0.29
N GLU A 422 -17.82 5.55 0.35
CA GLU A 422 -18.21 4.31 1.03
C GLU A 422 -17.42 4.07 2.33
N LEU A 423 -16.64 5.05 2.77
CA LEU A 423 -15.77 4.93 3.93
C LEU A 423 -16.56 4.63 5.22
N SER A 424 -16.11 3.65 5.98
CA SER A 424 -16.76 3.18 7.21
C SER A 424 -16.05 3.56 8.52
N GLY A 425 -14.83 4.08 8.44
CA GLY A 425 -14.06 4.44 9.63
C GLY A 425 -12.91 5.41 9.36
N TRP A 426 -12.52 6.17 10.35
CA TRP A 426 -11.49 7.21 10.25
C TRP A 426 -10.05 6.66 10.19
N ASN A 427 -9.82 5.49 10.71
CA ASN A 427 -8.50 4.83 10.71
C ASN A 427 -8.05 4.37 9.31
N GLN A 428 -8.94 4.47 8.34
CA GLN A 428 -8.72 4.10 6.94
C GLN A 428 -8.73 5.32 6.02
N SER A 429 -8.65 6.51 6.59
CA SER A 429 -8.78 7.76 5.86
C SER A 429 -7.43 8.41 5.63
N ASN A 430 -7.17 8.84 4.41
CA ASN A 430 -6.06 9.69 4.08
C ASN A 430 -6.51 11.16 4.18
N PHE A 431 -5.88 11.90 5.08
CA PHE A 431 -6.21 13.29 5.33
C PHE A 431 -5.34 14.25 4.51
N VAL A 432 -5.98 15.22 3.89
CA VAL A 432 -5.33 16.28 3.11
C VAL A 432 -5.79 17.66 3.58
N ALA A 433 -4.94 18.67 3.45
CA ALA A 433 -5.38 20.05 3.54
C ALA A 433 -5.88 20.50 2.16
N CYS A 434 -7.16 20.88 2.06
CA CYS A 434 -7.72 21.48 0.86
C CYS A 434 -7.52 23.00 0.94
N VAL A 435 -6.82 23.59 -0.04
CA VAL A 435 -6.55 25.03 -0.11
C VAL A 435 -6.72 25.49 -1.56
N GLY A 436 -7.74 26.32 -1.82
CA GLY A 436 -8.12 26.68 -3.16
C GLY A 436 -8.51 25.43 -3.96
N ASP A 437 -7.95 25.28 -5.16
CA ASP A 437 -8.16 24.12 -6.04
C ASP A 437 -7.13 23.00 -5.83
N SER A 438 -6.39 23.03 -4.70
CA SER A 438 -5.31 22.09 -4.44
C SER A 438 -5.52 21.30 -3.15
N ALA A 439 -5.09 20.05 -3.18
CA ALA A 439 -5.01 19.18 -2.02
C ALA A 439 -3.54 18.94 -1.66
N TYR A 440 -3.22 19.02 -0.37
CA TYR A 440 -1.88 18.83 0.16
C TYR A 440 -1.89 17.64 1.12
N MET A 441 -1.23 16.57 0.72
CA MET A 441 -1.05 15.40 1.58
C MET A 441 0.02 15.69 2.65
N MET A 442 -0.26 15.34 3.90
CA MET A 442 0.61 15.73 5.01
C MET A 442 1.85 14.85 5.16
N TYR A 443 1.76 13.57 4.79
CA TYR A 443 2.86 12.61 4.81
C TYR A 443 3.05 11.92 3.44
N PRO A 444 3.27 12.64 2.35
CA PRO A 444 3.68 12.03 1.09
C PRO A 444 5.14 11.59 1.21
N GLY A 445 5.63 10.85 0.22
CA GLY A 445 7.06 10.57 0.05
C GLY A 445 7.93 11.85 0.09
N TYR A 446 9.22 11.71 0.33
CA TYR A 446 10.12 12.87 0.42
C TYR A 446 10.36 13.54 -0.93
N ASN A 447 10.12 12.86 -2.05
CA ASN A 447 10.28 13.37 -3.40
C ASN A 447 8.99 14.00 -4.00
N ILE A 448 7.91 14.08 -3.23
CA ILE A 448 6.63 14.67 -3.65
C ILE A 448 6.61 16.17 -3.40
N ALA A 449 6.34 16.95 -4.46
CA ALA A 449 6.25 18.41 -4.39
C ALA A 449 4.93 18.89 -3.74
N PRO A 450 4.88 20.14 -3.23
CA PRO A 450 3.66 20.72 -2.68
C PRO A 450 2.48 20.68 -3.65
N GLY A 451 1.34 20.13 -3.21
CA GLY A 451 0.14 20.01 -4.01
C GLY A 451 0.20 18.94 -5.11
N GLU A 452 1.26 18.17 -5.18
CA GLU A 452 1.34 16.97 -6.00
C GLU A 452 0.78 15.78 -5.20
N MET A 453 0.09 14.88 -5.91
CA MET A 453 -0.52 13.69 -5.30
C MET A 453 0.10 12.43 -5.89
N PRO A 454 0.33 11.39 -5.08
CA PRO A 454 0.73 10.07 -5.60
C PRO A 454 -0.25 9.56 -6.65
N GLY A 455 0.22 8.69 -7.55
CA GLY A 455 -0.56 8.25 -8.71
C GLY A 455 -1.89 7.60 -8.38
N GLU A 456 -1.90 6.82 -7.33
CA GLU A 456 -3.09 6.11 -6.85
C GLU A 456 -4.23 7.02 -6.36
N PHE A 457 -3.95 8.31 -6.09
CA PHE A 457 -4.95 9.30 -5.72
C PHE A 457 -5.42 10.15 -6.91
N GLN A 458 -4.71 10.14 -8.02
CA GLN A 458 -5.06 10.94 -9.21
C GLN A 458 -6.39 10.47 -9.81
N GLY A 459 -7.33 11.40 -10.02
CA GLY A 459 -8.68 11.09 -10.49
C GLY A 459 -9.64 10.58 -9.41
N GLU A 460 -9.21 10.44 -8.15
CA GLU A 460 -10.08 9.98 -7.06
C GLU A 460 -10.90 11.14 -6.47
N SER A 461 -12.12 10.82 -6.04
CA SER A 461 -13.02 11.77 -5.39
C SER A 461 -12.82 11.76 -3.89
N GLY A 462 -12.72 12.94 -3.30
CA GLY A 462 -12.63 13.14 -1.87
C GLY A 462 -13.80 13.93 -1.30
N GLN A 463 -13.87 14.00 0.01
CA GLN A 463 -14.84 14.80 0.73
C GLN A 463 -14.15 15.72 1.73
N SER A 464 -14.52 17.00 1.74
CA SER A 464 -13.92 18.00 2.62
C SER A 464 -14.96 18.68 3.50
N PHE A 465 -14.52 19.12 4.65
CA PHE A 465 -15.27 19.95 5.60
C PHE A 465 -14.42 21.14 6.02
N LEU A 466 -15.06 22.27 6.28
CA LEU A 466 -14.35 23.48 6.69
C LEU A 466 -13.69 23.29 8.05
N GLY A 467 -12.41 23.64 8.11
CA GLY A 467 -11.54 23.41 9.26
C GLY A 467 -11.24 24.66 10.10
N ALA A 468 -12.01 25.73 10.00
CA ALA A 468 -11.80 26.94 10.83
C ALA A 468 -12.21 26.68 12.29
N LEU A 469 -11.29 26.11 13.04
CA LEU A 469 -11.49 25.46 14.32
C LEU A 469 -11.63 26.41 15.51
N ARG A 470 -11.26 27.68 15.39
CA ARG A 470 -11.29 28.63 16.51
C ARG A 470 -12.67 29.16 16.85
N LYS A 471 -13.65 29.04 15.94
CA LYS A 471 -14.98 29.68 16.10
C LYS A 471 -16.18 28.79 15.79
N MET A 472 -15.98 27.51 15.47
CA MET A 472 -17.08 26.65 15.04
C MET A 472 -17.70 25.87 16.18
N THR A 473 -18.98 26.06 16.37
CA THR A 473 -19.85 25.23 17.21
C THR A 473 -20.49 24.08 16.41
N ARG A 474 -20.31 24.06 15.08
CA ARG A 474 -20.85 23.03 14.18
C ARG A 474 -19.87 22.78 13.03
N LEU A 475 -19.73 21.53 12.62
CA LEU A 475 -19.04 21.20 11.36
C LEU A 475 -19.81 21.82 10.18
N SER A 476 -19.06 22.32 9.19
CA SER A 476 -19.66 22.79 7.95
C SER A 476 -20.25 21.60 7.17
N PRO A 477 -21.16 21.86 6.22
CA PRO A 477 -21.58 20.86 5.27
C PRO A 477 -20.37 20.24 4.56
N VAL A 478 -20.40 18.92 4.40
CA VAL A 478 -19.40 18.19 3.62
C VAL A 478 -19.50 18.59 2.16
N LYS A 479 -18.37 18.87 1.54
CA LYS A 479 -18.24 19.17 0.11
C LYS A 479 -17.44 18.10 -0.58
N ASN A 480 -17.85 17.69 -1.77
CA ASN A 480 -17.05 16.84 -2.63
C ASN A 480 -15.94 17.66 -3.28
N PHE A 481 -14.77 17.06 -3.47
CA PHE A 481 -13.68 17.57 -4.30
C PHE A 481 -13.08 16.41 -5.09
N GLU A 482 -12.37 16.74 -6.15
CA GLU A 482 -11.69 15.73 -6.99
C GLU A 482 -10.19 16.04 -7.00
N ILE A 483 -9.38 15.00 -6.89
CA ILE A 483 -7.96 15.10 -7.17
C ILE A 483 -7.81 15.12 -8.69
N PRO A 484 -7.16 16.13 -9.27
CA PRO A 484 -6.99 16.20 -10.72
C PRO A 484 -6.29 14.95 -11.26
N ASP A 485 -6.88 14.34 -12.29
CA ASP A 485 -6.22 13.28 -13.04
C ASP A 485 -5.07 13.87 -13.85
N ARG A 486 -3.87 13.31 -13.65
CA ARG A 486 -2.67 13.74 -14.37
C ARG A 486 -2.50 12.88 -15.62
N LYS A 487 -2.52 13.50 -16.79
CA LYS A 487 -2.29 12.79 -18.05
C LYS A 487 -0.91 12.11 -18.03
N TYR A 488 -0.74 11.08 -18.86
CA TYR A 488 0.53 10.38 -19.05
C TYR A 488 1.72 11.32 -19.31
N SER A 489 1.50 12.48 -19.96
CA SER A 489 2.55 13.47 -20.22
C SER A 489 3.07 14.20 -18.96
N GLY A 490 2.32 14.12 -17.86
CA GLY A 490 2.76 14.62 -16.54
C GLY A 490 3.35 13.54 -15.64
N ASN A 491 3.17 12.28 -15.99
CA ASN A 491 3.69 11.12 -15.28
C ASN A 491 4.65 10.38 -16.22
N TYR A 492 5.94 10.72 -16.18
CA TYR A 492 6.87 10.15 -17.14
C TYR A 492 8.23 9.77 -16.53
N ILE A 493 8.84 8.76 -17.15
CA ILE A 493 10.26 8.46 -17.06
C ILE A 493 10.89 8.84 -18.40
N LYS A 494 11.95 9.63 -18.37
CA LYS A 494 12.81 9.86 -19.52
C LYS A 494 14.24 9.52 -19.15
N THR A 495 14.87 8.61 -19.92
CA THR A 495 16.27 8.28 -19.77
C THR A 495 17.02 8.56 -21.07
N GLU A 496 18.21 9.12 -20.96
CA GLU A 496 19.17 9.26 -22.06
C GLU A 496 20.40 8.43 -21.68
N LEU A 497 20.71 7.39 -22.46
CA LEU A 497 21.78 6.45 -22.18
C LEU A 497 22.89 6.59 -23.23
N THR A 498 24.13 6.68 -22.75
CA THR A 498 25.31 6.47 -23.58
C THR A 498 25.95 5.16 -23.18
N VAL A 499 26.07 4.24 -24.13
CA VAL A 499 26.50 2.86 -23.91
C VAL A 499 27.78 2.63 -24.73
N SER A 500 28.77 2.03 -24.12
CA SER A 500 30.02 1.60 -24.81
C SER A 500 30.48 0.26 -24.22
N ILE A 501 31.21 -0.51 -25.02
CA ILE A 501 31.98 -1.65 -24.50
C ILE A 501 33.08 -1.08 -23.59
N ALA A 502 33.28 -1.70 -22.42
CA ALA A 502 34.28 -1.23 -21.47
C ALA A 502 35.69 -1.41 -21.98
N ASP A 503 36.57 -0.41 -21.79
CA ASP A 503 37.92 -0.44 -22.27
C ASP A 503 38.79 -1.56 -21.67
N ASP A 504 38.50 -1.94 -20.45
CA ASP A 504 39.22 -2.95 -19.65
C ASP A 504 38.55 -4.33 -19.64
N ASP A 505 37.31 -4.45 -20.15
CA ASP A 505 36.56 -5.70 -20.20
C ASP A 505 35.69 -5.77 -21.48
N PRO A 506 36.09 -6.54 -22.51
CA PRO A 506 35.37 -6.59 -23.78
C PRO A 506 33.99 -7.24 -23.74
N VAL A 507 33.62 -7.89 -22.61
CA VAL A 507 32.29 -8.52 -22.42
C VAL A 507 31.40 -7.73 -21.44
N ALA A 508 31.84 -6.55 -21.05
CA ALA A 508 31.06 -5.65 -20.18
C ALA A 508 30.72 -4.34 -20.91
N LEU A 509 29.63 -3.70 -20.49
CA LEU A 509 29.22 -2.38 -20.94
C LEU A 509 29.44 -1.34 -19.85
N ASP A 510 29.98 -0.19 -20.24
CA ASP A 510 29.86 1.03 -19.43
C ASP A 510 28.67 1.83 -19.93
N VAL A 511 27.71 2.09 -19.01
CA VAL A 511 26.46 2.76 -19.31
C VAL A 511 26.33 4.02 -18.46
N THR A 512 26.30 5.17 -19.13
CA THR A 512 25.98 6.46 -18.51
C THR A 512 24.50 6.76 -18.75
N ARG A 513 23.75 7.04 -17.68
CA ARG A 513 22.32 7.34 -17.70
C ARG A 513 22.06 8.76 -17.18
N ASP A 514 21.33 9.58 -17.93
CA ASP A 514 20.70 10.82 -17.47
C ASP A 514 19.19 10.53 -17.32
N VAL A 515 18.67 10.62 -16.09
CA VAL A 515 17.30 10.18 -15.75
C VAL A 515 16.48 11.34 -15.26
N ARG A 516 15.21 11.39 -15.74
CA ARG A 516 14.20 12.36 -15.32
C ARG A 516 12.92 11.62 -14.97
N LEU A 517 12.48 11.77 -13.72
CA LEU A 517 11.22 11.22 -13.21
C LEU A 517 10.27 12.36 -12.89
N SER A 518 9.04 12.27 -13.36
CA SER A 518 8.00 13.29 -13.13
C SER A 518 6.69 12.67 -12.69
N GLY A 519 5.95 13.41 -11.89
CA GLY A 519 4.66 13.00 -11.36
C GLY A 519 4.77 11.74 -10.50
N SER A 520 3.81 10.85 -10.65
CA SER A 520 3.75 9.60 -9.88
C SER A 520 4.93 8.67 -10.10
N LEU A 521 5.61 8.78 -11.25
CA LEU A 521 6.75 7.92 -11.54
C LEU A 521 8.02 8.31 -10.76
N LYS A 522 7.98 9.40 -9.99
CA LYS A 522 8.99 9.70 -8.99
C LYS A 522 9.04 8.66 -7.87
N ALA A 523 7.99 7.84 -7.70
CA ALA A 523 7.98 6.70 -6.78
C ALA A 523 9.14 5.71 -7.04
N HIS A 524 9.63 5.58 -8.27
CA HIS A 524 10.83 4.80 -8.57
C HIS A 524 12.11 5.36 -7.92
N GLY A 525 12.10 6.63 -7.53
CA GLY A 525 13.19 7.31 -6.84
C GLY A 525 12.91 7.62 -5.35
N ASP A 526 11.93 6.99 -4.72
CA ASP A 526 11.56 7.28 -3.32
C ASP A 526 12.74 7.09 -2.36
N GLU A 527 13.54 6.04 -2.54
CA GLU A 527 14.69 5.74 -1.70
C GLU A 527 15.90 6.65 -1.98
N LEU A 528 15.86 7.42 -3.08
CA LEU A 528 16.93 8.37 -3.43
C LEU A 528 16.86 9.66 -2.61
N VAL A 529 15.78 9.89 -1.86
CA VAL A 529 15.61 11.07 -1.01
C VAL A 529 15.21 10.62 0.39
N ASP A 530 16.08 10.84 1.35
CA ASP A 530 15.76 10.60 2.75
C ASP A 530 15.29 11.88 3.47
N ARG A 531 14.93 11.72 4.74
CA ARG A 531 14.49 12.85 5.59
C ARG A 531 15.56 13.95 5.74
N ALA A 532 16.83 13.56 5.86
CA ALA A 532 17.91 14.54 6.07
C ALA A 532 18.16 15.35 4.79
N GLU A 533 18.13 14.70 3.64
CA GLU A 533 18.26 15.37 2.35
C GLU A 533 17.06 16.29 2.06
N TRP A 534 15.85 15.85 2.41
CA TRP A 534 14.65 16.66 2.31
C TRP A 534 14.76 17.93 3.20
N ILE A 535 15.18 17.77 4.46
CA ILE A 535 15.38 18.88 5.39
C ILE A 535 16.41 19.88 4.82
N ARG A 536 17.57 19.41 4.35
CA ARG A 536 18.60 20.27 3.76
C ARG A 536 18.09 21.07 2.56
N GLY A 537 17.33 20.41 1.66
CA GLY A 537 16.76 21.10 0.50
C GLY A 537 15.72 22.16 0.88
N VAL A 538 14.93 21.92 1.93
CA VAL A 538 14.00 22.93 2.45
C VAL A 538 14.74 24.07 3.14
N GLU A 539 15.85 23.81 3.86
CA GLU A 539 16.69 24.85 4.45
C GLU A 539 17.29 25.76 3.38
N GLU A 540 17.82 25.18 2.28
CA GLU A 540 18.28 25.92 1.12
C GLU A 540 17.15 26.79 0.52
N TYR A 541 15.96 26.22 0.31
CA TYR A 541 14.80 26.94 -0.24
C TYR A 541 14.39 28.16 0.58
N PHE A 542 14.51 28.09 1.93
CA PHE A 542 14.22 29.19 2.83
C PHE A 542 15.44 30.05 3.18
N GLY A 543 16.62 29.76 2.69
CA GLY A 543 17.86 30.46 3.01
C GLY A 543 18.29 30.30 4.47
N LEU A 544 18.11 29.09 5.04
CA LEU A 544 18.44 28.79 6.44
C LEU A 544 19.83 28.17 6.65
N ASP A 545 20.66 28.15 5.62
CA ASP A 545 21.94 27.42 5.54
C ASP A 545 22.96 27.85 6.59
N SER A 546 22.81 29.01 7.22
CA SER A 546 23.72 29.50 8.26
C SER A 546 23.72 28.67 9.56
N LYS A 547 22.71 27.81 9.76
CA LYS A 547 22.56 26.89 10.90
C LYS A 547 21.80 25.63 10.48
N PRO A 548 22.41 24.74 9.70
CA PRO A 548 21.74 23.55 9.20
C PRO A 548 21.34 22.64 10.38
N PHE A 549 20.19 22.00 10.24
CA PHE A 549 19.71 21.01 11.19
C PHE A 549 20.62 19.78 11.17
N GLN A 550 21.07 19.36 12.34
CA GLN A 550 21.86 18.14 12.49
C GLN A 550 20.96 17.03 13.05
N MET A 551 20.70 16.03 12.23
CA MET A 551 19.93 14.86 12.64
C MET A 551 20.80 13.97 13.53
N LYS A 552 20.35 13.71 14.77
CA LYS A 552 21.09 12.87 15.73
C LYS A 552 21.22 11.46 15.21
N GLY A 553 22.47 10.96 15.16
CA GLY A 553 22.76 9.59 14.73
C GLY A 553 22.74 9.36 13.22
N TYR A 554 22.71 10.44 12.42
CA TYR A 554 22.85 10.34 10.97
C TYR A 554 24.28 9.99 10.58
N ASP A 555 24.46 8.96 9.77
CA ASP A 555 25.75 8.48 9.26
C ASP A 555 25.81 8.68 7.74
N ASP A 556 26.55 9.70 7.31
CA ASP A 556 26.69 10.06 5.89
C ASP A 556 27.30 8.91 5.05
N LYS A 557 28.20 8.09 5.63
CA LYS A 557 28.80 6.95 4.91
C LYS A 557 27.81 5.79 4.74
N ALA A 558 27.03 5.49 5.77
CA ALA A 558 25.97 4.50 5.67
C ALA A 558 24.95 4.92 4.63
N ARG A 559 24.57 6.20 4.64
CA ARG A 559 23.65 6.78 3.65
C ARG A 559 24.19 6.74 2.22
N GLU A 560 25.47 7.01 2.02
CA GLU A 560 26.10 6.90 0.70
C GLU A 560 25.99 5.48 0.12
N ASN A 561 26.22 4.46 0.95
CA ASN A 561 26.09 3.06 0.53
C ASN A 561 24.62 2.70 0.22
N GLU A 562 23.67 3.14 1.05
CA GLU A 562 22.23 2.95 0.82
C GLU A 562 21.79 3.62 -0.50
N LEU A 563 22.27 4.84 -0.77
CA LEU A 563 21.95 5.57 -1.99
C LEU A 563 22.53 4.89 -3.24
N ARG A 564 23.75 4.35 -3.16
CA ARG A 564 24.34 3.56 -4.25
C ARG A 564 23.50 2.32 -4.57
N GLU A 565 23.10 1.58 -3.54
CA GLU A 565 22.25 0.40 -3.70
C GLU A 565 20.87 0.78 -4.27
N ALA A 566 20.25 1.83 -3.74
CA ALA A 566 18.97 2.34 -4.23
C ALA A 566 19.02 2.77 -5.70
N LEU A 567 20.11 3.39 -6.15
CA LEU A 567 20.32 3.74 -7.56
C LEU A 567 20.51 2.51 -8.47
N MET A 568 21.14 1.44 -7.97
CA MET A 568 21.26 0.19 -8.72
C MET A 568 19.91 -0.55 -8.82
N GLU A 569 19.12 -0.57 -7.75
CA GLU A 569 17.77 -1.16 -7.76
C GLU A 569 16.81 -0.34 -8.64
N GLU A 570 16.87 0.99 -8.56
CA GLU A 570 16.11 1.86 -9.47
C GLU A 570 16.45 1.59 -10.94
N CYS A 571 17.76 1.44 -11.23
CA CYS A 571 18.19 1.10 -12.59
C CYS A 571 17.57 -0.22 -13.06
N ALA A 572 17.60 -1.26 -12.23
CA ALA A 572 16.98 -2.54 -12.54
C ALA A 572 15.46 -2.41 -12.78
N ALA A 573 14.77 -1.62 -11.95
CA ALA A 573 13.33 -1.42 -12.08
C ALA A 573 12.94 -0.64 -13.35
N VAL A 574 13.75 0.35 -13.73
CA VAL A 574 13.45 1.23 -14.87
C VAL A 574 13.93 0.64 -16.20
N THR A 575 15.04 -0.07 -16.22
CA THR A 575 15.64 -0.60 -17.47
C THR A 575 15.53 -2.11 -17.63
N GLY A 576 15.28 -2.85 -16.54
CA GLY A 576 15.27 -4.32 -16.53
C GLY A 576 16.66 -4.95 -16.41
N ALA A 577 17.73 -4.14 -16.31
CA ALA A 577 19.09 -4.59 -16.09
C ALA A 577 19.71 -3.91 -14.87
N ARG A 578 20.20 -4.71 -13.93
CA ARG A 578 20.90 -4.21 -12.73
C ARG A 578 22.40 -4.06 -13.04
N PRO A 579 23.01 -2.92 -12.76
CA PRO A 579 24.47 -2.79 -12.91
C PRO A 579 25.20 -3.66 -11.88
N ASP A 580 26.34 -4.22 -12.24
CA ASP A 580 27.23 -4.95 -11.32
C ASP A 580 27.87 -4.00 -10.31
N SER A 581 28.16 -2.79 -10.74
CA SER A 581 28.71 -1.74 -9.91
C SER A 581 28.35 -0.35 -10.42
N LEU A 582 28.25 0.60 -9.50
CA LEU A 582 28.06 2.00 -9.80
C LEU A 582 29.42 2.72 -9.74
N ILE A 583 29.89 3.23 -10.89
CA ILE A 583 31.19 3.92 -11.02
C ILE A 583 31.06 5.33 -10.41
N GLU A 584 30.07 6.09 -10.88
CA GLU A 584 29.78 7.45 -10.38
C GLU A 584 28.28 7.75 -10.41
N TYR A 585 27.86 8.72 -9.61
CA TYR A 585 26.50 9.22 -9.65
C TYR A 585 26.41 10.67 -9.17
N THR A 586 25.35 11.36 -9.59
CA THR A 586 25.02 12.72 -9.15
C THR A 586 23.50 12.89 -9.14
N VAL A 587 22.89 13.24 -8.00
CA VAL A 587 21.49 13.63 -7.90
C VAL A 587 21.42 15.16 -7.93
N SER A 588 21.01 15.71 -9.07
CA SER A 588 20.99 17.17 -9.31
C SER A 588 19.70 17.83 -8.82
N GLU A 589 18.57 17.15 -8.95
CA GLU A 589 17.26 17.63 -8.47
C GLU A 589 16.48 16.50 -7.84
N ARG A 590 15.94 16.73 -6.65
CA ARG A 590 15.19 15.72 -5.86
C ARG A 590 13.69 15.74 -6.09
N GLY A 591 13.16 16.70 -6.84
CA GLY A 591 11.77 16.74 -7.29
C GLY A 591 10.71 17.17 -6.26
N PHE A 592 11.09 17.65 -5.06
CA PHE A 592 10.14 18.01 -4.02
C PHE A 592 9.96 19.52 -3.78
N LEU A 593 10.72 20.37 -4.45
CA LEU A 593 10.59 21.83 -4.29
C LEU A 593 9.67 22.43 -5.36
N PRO A 594 8.96 23.52 -5.03
CA PRO A 594 8.14 24.25 -6.01
C PRO A 594 8.99 24.71 -7.20
N GLY A 595 8.50 24.47 -8.43
CA GLY A 595 9.22 24.78 -9.67
C GLY A 595 10.40 23.87 -9.98
N ARG A 596 10.72 22.91 -9.11
CA ARG A 596 11.70 21.84 -9.29
C ARG A 596 11.08 20.49 -8.94
N ASP A 597 9.91 20.22 -9.53
CA ASP A 597 9.06 19.04 -9.27
C ASP A 597 9.46 17.81 -10.11
N VAL A 598 10.49 17.94 -10.96
CA VAL A 598 11.09 16.82 -11.70
C VAL A 598 12.35 16.35 -10.97
N MET A 599 12.41 15.05 -10.67
CA MET A 599 13.61 14.44 -10.13
C MET A 599 14.62 14.18 -11.24
N LYS A 600 15.89 14.57 -11.04
CA LYS A 600 16.96 14.43 -12.04
C LYS A 600 18.23 13.88 -11.39
N TYR A 601 18.78 12.87 -12.00
CA TYR A 601 20.06 12.29 -11.58
C TYR A 601 20.78 11.67 -12.76
N LYS A 602 22.10 11.54 -12.61
CA LYS A 602 23.00 10.90 -13.56
C LYS A 602 23.74 9.75 -12.86
N THR A 603 23.89 8.64 -13.55
CA THR A 603 24.65 7.49 -13.06
C THR A 603 25.53 6.94 -14.17
N THR A 604 26.71 6.42 -13.81
CA THR A 604 27.54 5.60 -14.68
C THR A 604 27.77 4.27 -14.00
N GLY A 605 27.40 3.17 -14.63
CA GLY A 605 27.49 1.82 -14.08
C GLY A 605 28.08 0.84 -15.09
N ARG A 606 28.62 -0.26 -14.55
CA ARG A 606 29.12 -1.39 -15.33
C ARG A 606 28.07 -2.49 -15.37
N PHE A 607 27.89 -3.09 -16.56
CA PHE A 607 26.91 -4.15 -16.79
C PHE A 607 27.58 -5.33 -17.49
N SER A 608 27.49 -6.52 -16.90
CA SER A 608 27.89 -7.78 -17.50
C SER A 608 26.69 -8.53 -18.10
N GLY A 609 26.97 -9.51 -18.97
CA GLY A 609 25.96 -10.39 -19.55
C GLY A 609 25.05 -9.76 -20.60
N LEU A 610 25.43 -8.58 -21.11
CA LEU A 610 24.77 -7.91 -22.23
C LEU A 610 25.60 -7.94 -23.53
N VAL A 611 26.83 -8.43 -23.45
CA VAL A 611 27.75 -8.60 -24.57
C VAL A 611 28.10 -10.06 -24.71
N GLU A 612 27.99 -10.58 -25.92
CA GLU A 612 28.36 -11.94 -26.27
C GLU A 612 29.40 -11.91 -27.39
N ASP A 613 30.54 -12.59 -27.17
CA ASP A 613 31.61 -12.76 -28.15
C ASP A 613 31.23 -13.92 -29.11
N LEU A 614 31.08 -13.60 -30.38
CA LEU A 614 30.77 -14.55 -31.45
C LEU A 614 32.01 -14.91 -32.29
N GLY A 615 33.20 -14.63 -31.79
CA GLY A 615 34.49 -14.82 -32.45
C GLY A 615 34.99 -13.54 -33.14
N ASP A 616 34.80 -13.39 -34.44
CA ASP A 616 35.15 -12.12 -35.13
C ASP A 616 34.08 -11.04 -34.93
N ASP A 617 32.85 -11.44 -34.59
CA ASP A 617 31.69 -10.57 -34.40
C ASP A 617 31.34 -10.46 -32.92
N ILE A 618 30.57 -9.43 -32.55
CA ILE A 618 30.10 -9.18 -31.18
C ILE A 618 28.59 -8.92 -31.21
N SER A 619 27.86 -9.58 -30.34
CA SER A 619 26.42 -9.31 -30.10
C SER A 619 26.26 -8.43 -28.84
N VAL A 620 25.43 -7.38 -28.93
CA VAL A 620 25.15 -6.48 -27.79
C VAL A 620 23.65 -6.38 -27.59
N THR A 621 23.15 -6.88 -26.45
CA THR A 621 21.72 -6.86 -26.09
C THR A 621 21.34 -5.48 -25.54
N LEU A 622 20.87 -4.59 -26.41
CA LEU A 622 20.41 -3.25 -26.04
C LEU A 622 18.96 -3.22 -25.55
N GLY A 623 18.13 -4.20 -25.92
CA GLY A 623 16.72 -4.24 -25.54
C GLY A 623 16.49 -4.18 -24.03
N ARG A 624 17.35 -4.82 -23.24
CA ARG A 624 17.29 -4.78 -21.76
C ARG A 624 17.57 -3.41 -21.16
N LEU A 625 18.21 -2.51 -21.89
CA LEU A 625 18.49 -1.14 -21.45
C LEU A 625 17.36 -0.16 -21.84
N ALA A 626 16.39 -0.59 -22.64
CA ALA A 626 15.35 0.26 -23.21
C ALA A 626 14.03 0.25 -22.44
N GLY A 627 14.06 -0.18 -21.19
CA GLY A 627 12.92 -0.23 -20.30
C GLY A 627 12.37 -1.64 -20.08
N HIS A 628 12.00 -1.91 -18.85
CA HIS A 628 11.47 -3.21 -18.48
C HIS A 628 9.95 -3.25 -18.67
N VAL A 629 9.49 -4.22 -19.46
CA VAL A 629 8.08 -4.58 -19.55
C VAL A 629 7.96 -6.06 -19.18
N GLU A 630 7.32 -6.33 -18.05
CA GLU A 630 7.12 -7.70 -17.60
C GLU A 630 6.23 -8.48 -18.58
N LYS A 631 6.57 -9.74 -18.79
CA LYS A 631 5.72 -10.65 -19.56
C LYS A 631 4.53 -11.06 -18.71
N LEU A 632 3.34 -10.78 -19.20
CA LEU A 632 2.10 -11.21 -18.54
C LEU A 632 2.04 -12.74 -18.42
N ASP A 633 1.77 -13.24 -17.23
CA ASP A 633 1.56 -14.66 -16.99
C ASP A 633 0.14 -15.11 -17.41
N GLY A 634 -0.17 -16.41 -17.26
CA GLY A 634 -1.48 -16.95 -17.64
C GLY A 634 -2.65 -16.27 -16.92
N SER A 635 -2.51 -15.98 -15.63
CA SER A 635 -3.55 -15.37 -14.80
C SER A 635 -3.76 -13.89 -15.12
N GLU A 636 -2.69 -13.19 -15.48
CA GLU A 636 -2.74 -11.79 -15.91
C GLU A 636 -3.34 -11.63 -17.29
N ARG A 637 -3.06 -12.58 -18.18
CA ARG A 637 -3.63 -12.61 -19.53
C ARG A 637 -5.13 -12.90 -19.54
N GLU A 638 -5.60 -13.78 -18.66
CA GLU A 638 -6.98 -14.25 -18.55
C GLU A 638 -7.70 -13.69 -17.32
N ARG A 639 -7.41 -12.45 -16.97
CA ARG A 639 -8.04 -11.79 -15.82
C ARG A 639 -9.56 -11.73 -15.94
N LEU A 640 -10.25 -11.72 -14.82
CA LEU A 640 -11.72 -11.69 -14.73
C LEU A 640 -12.27 -10.30 -14.34
N LEU A 641 -11.41 -9.37 -13.95
CA LEU A 641 -11.78 -8.03 -13.49
C LEU A 641 -10.99 -6.96 -14.23
N ASP A 642 -11.50 -5.75 -14.20
CA ASP A 642 -10.83 -4.58 -14.76
C ASP A 642 -9.41 -4.43 -14.17
N ALA A 643 -8.46 -3.95 -14.96
CA ALA A 643 -7.14 -3.64 -14.47
C ALA A 643 -7.08 -2.19 -13.98
N MET A 644 -6.50 -1.98 -12.81
CA MET A 644 -6.32 -0.68 -12.20
C MET A 644 -4.84 -0.37 -12.01
N LEU A 645 -4.25 0.38 -12.93
CA LEU A 645 -2.88 0.83 -12.82
C LEU A 645 -2.79 2.00 -11.81
N PRO A 646 -1.62 2.20 -11.19
CA PRO A 646 -1.42 3.34 -10.29
C PRO A 646 -1.68 4.68 -11.01
N THR A 647 -1.32 4.79 -12.29
CA THR A 647 -1.48 6.03 -13.07
C THR A 647 -1.39 5.76 -14.57
N ALA A 648 -1.86 6.72 -15.38
CA ALA A 648 -1.49 6.83 -16.80
C ALA A 648 -0.04 7.36 -16.90
N PHE A 649 0.81 6.80 -17.78
CA PHE A 649 2.24 7.14 -17.79
C PHE A 649 2.88 7.05 -19.17
N GLN A 650 4.10 7.60 -19.29
CA GLN A 650 4.96 7.45 -20.44
C GLN A 650 6.41 7.20 -20.03
N ASN A 651 6.99 6.11 -20.54
CA ASN A 651 8.42 5.84 -20.44
C ASN A 651 9.07 6.09 -21.79
N THR A 652 10.19 6.79 -21.79
CA THR A 652 10.97 7.10 -23.00
C THR A 652 12.43 6.84 -22.73
N HIS A 653 13.04 5.95 -23.49
CA HIS A 653 14.44 5.60 -23.40
C HIS A 653 15.12 5.95 -24.72
N LEU A 654 16.19 6.76 -24.66
CA LEU A 654 17.01 7.14 -25.78
C LEU A 654 18.41 6.55 -25.53
N ILE A 655 18.83 5.59 -26.36
CA ILE A 655 20.12 4.90 -26.24
C ILE A 655 21.00 5.30 -27.39
N THR A 656 22.23 5.76 -27.10
CA THR A 656 23.30 5.91 -28.05
C THR A 656 24.40 4.89 -27.74
N PHE A 657 24.51 3.87 -28.56
CA PHE A 657 25.59 2.89 -28.46
C PHE A 657 26.76 3.30 -29.30
N LYS A 658 27.92 3.50 -28.65
CA LYS A 658 29.19 3.86 -29.30
C LYS A 658 29.83 2.61 -29.89
N VAL A 659 29.92 2.56 -31.22
CA VAL A 659 30.51 1.44 -31.94
C VAL A 659 32.03 1.47 -31.77
N PRO A 660 32.67 0.39 -31.26
CA PRO A 660 34.10 0.37 -31.06
C PRO A 660 34.88 0.41 -32.40
N LYS A 661 36.08 0.99 -32.35
CA LYS A 661 36.94 1.07 -33.54
C LYS A 661 37.26 -0.32 -34.11
N GLY A 662 37.19 -0.46 -35.43
CA GLY A 662 37.40 -1.73 -36.11
C GLY A 662 36.15 -2.60 -36.27
N TYR A 663 35.01 -2.11 -35.83
CA TYR A 663 33.72 -2.75 -36.02
C TYR A 663 32.72 -1.84 -36.75
N LYS A 664 31.74 -2.44 -37.38
CA LYS A 664 30.56 -1.76 -37.93
C LYS A 664 29.33 -2.55 -37.56
N VAL A 665 28.19 -1.88 -37.50
CA VAL A 665 26.90 -2.52 -37.24
C VAL A 665 26.43 -3.32 -38.45
N ASP A 666 25.96 -4.55 -38.24
CA ASP A 666 25.19 -5.25 -39.26
C ASP A 666 23.78 -4.60 -39.34
N PRO A 667 23.42 -3.95 -40.47
CA PRO A 667 22.14 -3.27 -40.58
C PRO A 667 20.94 -4.20 -40.40
N THR A 668 21.08 -5.51 -40.67
CA THR A 668 20.01 -6.48 -40.55
C THR A 668 19.65 -6.75 -39.08
N SER A 669 20.58 -6.59 -38.13
CA SER A 669 20.35 -6.71 -36.71
C SER A 669 19.45 -5.61 -36.17
N LEU A 670 19.28 -4.48 -36.90
CA LEU A 670 18.35 -3.42 -36.48
C LEU A 670 16.88 -3.72 -36.79
N ASP A 671 16.56 -4.81 -37.47
CA ASP A 671 15.16 -5.15 -37.78
C ASP A 671 14.38 -5.53 -36.51
N ASP A 672 15.03 -6.12 -35.52
CA ASP A 672 14.42 -6.43 -34.22
C ASP A 672 14.05 -5.17 -33.41
N PHE A 673 14.63 -4.01 -33.77
CA PHE A 673 14.34 -2.70 -33.16
C PHE A 673 13.26 -1.90 -33.91
N LYS A 674 12.57 -2.50 -34.87
CA LYS A 674 11.48 -1.88 -35.62
C LYS A 674 10.15 -2.44 -35.14
N ARG A 675 9.63 -1.91 -34.03
CA ARG A 675 8.34 -2.34 -33.45
C ARG A 675 7.43 -1.16 -33.27
N ASN A 676 6.18 -1.30 -33.70
CA ASN A 676 5.17 -0.27 -33.53
C ASN A 676 3.80 -0.92 -33.27
N VAL A 677 3.36 -0.84 -32.03
CA VAL A 677 2.01 -1.20 -31.60
C VAL A 677 1.32 0.07 -31.08
N SER A 678 0.22 0.44 -31.73
CA SER A 678 -0.55 1.63 -31.34
C SER A 678 -2.02 1.29 -31.32
N ASN A 679 -2.69 1.61 -30.22
CA ASN A 679 -4.11 1.40 -30.02
C ASN A 679 -4.70 2.50 -29.10
N PRO A 680 -6.03 2.51 -28.84
CA PRO A 680 -6.65 3.53 -27.97
C PRO A 680 -6.07 3.62 -26.57
N LEU A 681 -5.57 2.51 -25.99
CA LEU A 681 -4.98 2.48 -24.65
C LEU A 681 -3.57 3.05 -24.61
N GLY A 682 -2.81 2.93 -25.70
CA GLY A 682 -1.42 3.35 -25.64
C GLY A 682 -0.62 3.12 -26.90
N VAL A 683 0.69 3.23 -26.73
CA VAL A 683 1.69 3.03 -27.78
C VAL A 683 2.89 2.31 -27.19
N PHE A 684 3.36 1.26 -27.88
CA PHE A 684 4.72 0.75 -27.76
C PHE A 684 5.42 0.95 -29.09
N ASN A 685 6.44 1.79 -29.10
CA ASN A 685 7.19 2.11 -30.34
C ASN A 685 8.69 1.99 -30.06
N VAL A 686 9.37 1.25 -30.91
CA VAL A 686 10.83 1.20 -30.95
C VAL A 686 11.29 1.49 -32.35
N ASN A 687 12.33 2.34 -32.46
CA ASN A 687 13.03 2.61 -33.70
C ASN A 687 14.52 2.70 -33.45
N ALA A 688 15.32 2.13 -34.36
CA ALA A 688 16.78 2.24 -34.33
C ALA A 688 17.32 2.71 -35.67
N GLN A 689 18.41 3.48 -35.62
CA GLN A 689 19.12 3.97 -36.79
C GLN A 689 20.62 4.05 -36.51
N ILE A 690 21.41 4.03 -37.57
CA ILE A 690 22.84 4.33 -37.52
C ILE A 690 23.00 5.82 -37.86
N ASN A 691 23.63 6.58 -36.97
CA ASN A 691 23.85 8.00 -37.16
C ASN A 691 25.06 8.28 -38.07
N GLU A 692 25.37 9.56 -38.32
CA GLU A 692 26.45 9.97 -39.19
C GLU A 692 27.87 9.57 -38.67
N GLU A 693 27.98 9.36 -37.34
CA GLU A 693 29.23 8.93 -36.69
C GLU A 693 29.41 7.39 -36.76
N GLY A 694 28.40 6.66 -37.20
CA GLY A 694 28.37 5.20 -37.26
C GLY A 694 27.86 4.53 -35.98
N ASP A 695 27.45 5.31 -34.99
CA ASP A 695 26.86 4.82 -33.74
C ASP A 695 25.39 4.41 -33.91
N VAL A 696 24.91 3.54 -33.06
CA VAL A 696 23.49 3.13 -33.06
C VAL A 696 22.68 4.00 -32.11
N GLU A 697 21.64 4.61 -32.63
CA GLU A 697 20.65 5.33 -31.84
C GLU A 697 19.34 4.52 -31.77
N VAL A 698 18.87 4.21 -30.55
CA VAL A 698 17.61 3.53 -30.29
C VAL A 698 16.69 4.44 -29.50
N GLN A 699 15.46 4.58 -29.97
CA GLN A 699 14.38 5.24 -29.23
C GLN A 699 13.30 4.22 -28.89
N CYS A 700 13.00 4.03 -27.60
CA CYS A 700 11.90 3.21 -27.11
C CYS A 700 10.90 4.07 -26.35
N VAL A 701 9.61 3.94 -26.67
CA VAL A 701 8.51 4.66 -26.00
C VAL A 701 7.42 3.66 -25.65
N LEU A 702 7.15 3.54 -24.35
CA LEU A 702 5.92 2.93 -23.83
C LEU A 702 5.01 4.03 -23.26
N ARG A 703 3.78 4.10 -23.74
CA ARG A 703 2.79 5.07 -23.27
C ARG A 703 1.48 4.37 -22.98
N ILE A 704 0.99 4.53 -21.74
CA ILE A 704 -0.33 4.09 -21.30
C ILE A 704 -1.18 5.31 -20.98
N LYS A 705 -2.33 5.44 -21.63
CA LYS A 705 -3.12 6.67 -21.62
C LYS A 705 -4.19 6.73 -20.54
N MET A 706 -4.51 5.60 -19.89
CA MET A 706 -5.52 5.53 -18.82
C MET A 706 -5.08 4.58 -17.71
N ALA A 707 -5.44 4.94 -16.50
CA ALA A 707 -5.13 4.15 -15.31
C ALA A 707 -6.13 3.02 -15.07
N SER A 708 -7.39 3.18 -15.44
CA SER A 708 -8.41 2.13 -15.33
C SER A 708 -8.67 1.52 -16.71
N VAL A 709 -8.45 0.24 -16.86
CA VAL A 709 -8.59 -0.51 -18.12
C VAL A 709 -9.72 -1.54 -17.97
N PRO A 710 -10.89 -1.26 -18.57
CA PRO A 710 -11.99 -2.19 -18.57
C PRO A 710 -11.60 -3.56 -19.15
N LEU A 711 -12.16 -4.64 -18.59
CA LEU A 711 -11.90 -6.01 -19.00
C LEU A 711 -12.09 -6.23 -20.51
N GLN A 712 -13.12 -5.59 -21.10
CA GLN A 712 -13.48 -5.74 -22.52
C GLN A 712 -12.37 -5.25 -23.46
N ILE A 713 -11.54 -4.31 -23.03
CA ILE A 713 -10.42 -3.77 -23.82
C ILE A 713 -9.04 -4.22 -23.31
N TRP A 714 -9.00 -5.14 -22.32
CA TRP A 714 -7.77 -5.71 -21.82
C TRP A 714 -6.90 -6.38 -22.91
N PRO A 715 -7.45 -7.02 -23.96
CA PRO A 715 -6.63 -7.53 -25.07
C PRO A 715 -5.72 -6.48 -25.72
N LEU A 716 -6.14 -5.22 -25.77
CA LEU A 716 -5.30 -4.12 -26.30
C LEU A 716 -4.12 -3.80 -25.40
N MET A 717 -4.26 -4.01 -24.08
CA MET A 717 -3.16 -3.86 -23.14
C MET A 717 -2.15 -5.01 -23.29
N ARG A 718 -2.64 -6.25 -23.46
CA ARG A 718 -1.78 -7.42 -23.73
C ARG A 718 -0.89 -7.20 -24.94
N ASP A 719 -1.43 -6.63 -26.02
CA ASP A 719 -0.67 -6.36 -27.25
C ASP A 719 0.51 -5.41 -26.97
N LEU A 720 0.32 -4.39 -26.11
CA LEU A 720 1.38 -3.46 -25.72
C LEU A 720 2.45 -4.16 -24.85
N TYR A 721 2.02 -4.96 -23.87
CA TYR A 721 2.92 -5.68 -22.97
C TYR A 721 3.69 -6.80 -23.71
N ASP A 722 3.04 -7.55 -24.60
CA ASP A 722 3.69 -8.60 -25.42
C ASP A 722 4.76 -7.99 -26.35
N ALA A 723 4.46 -6.82 -26.93
CA ALA A 723 5.45 -6.11 -27.77
C ALA A 723 6.65 -5.65 -26.94
N GLY A 724 6.43 -5.13 -25.73
CA GLY A 724 7.48 -4.70 -24.82
C GLY A 724 8.31 -5.86 -24.28
N ALA A 725 7.65 -6.90 -23.76
CA ALA A 725 8.34 -8.08 -23.21
C ALA A 725 9.18 -8.81 -24.29
N GLY A 726 8.65 -8.90 -25.51
CA GLY A 726 9.39 -9.51 -26.62
C GLY A 726 10.56 -8.67 -27.17
N PHE A 727 10.70 -7.42 -26.68
CA PHE A 727 11.78 -6.53 -27.09
C PHE A 727 13.03 -6.66 -26.22
N ALA A 728 12.91 -7.16 -25.00
CA ALA A 728 14.02 -7.23 -24.04
C ALA A 728 15.27 -7.96 -24.54
N ASP A 729 15.11 -8.92 -25.43
CA ASP A 729 16.20 -9.71 -25.99
C ASP A 729 16.74 -9.17 -27.33
N ALA A 730 16.27 -8.00 -27.78
CA ALA A 730 16.77 -7.40 -29.02
C ALA A 730 18.23 -7.01 -28.90
N ALA A 731 19.05 -7.49 -29.83
CA ALA A 731 20.50 -7.29 -29.86
C ALA A 731 20.97 -6.75 -31.20
N ILE A 732 21.98 -5.90 -31.18
CA ILE A 732 22.72 -5.49 -32.36
C ILE A 732 23.92 -6.41 -32.57
N VAL A 733 24.30 -6.64 -33.82
CA VAL A 733 25.50 -7.39 -34.18
C VAL A 733 26.56 -6.42 -34.75
N LEU A 734 27.74 -6.49 -34.21
CA LEU A 734 28.90 -5.75 -34.65
C LEU A 734 29.79 -6.70 -35.44
N VAL A 735 30.02 -6.35 -36.69
CA VAL A 735 30.87 -7.13 -37.61
C VAL A 735 32.26 -6.45 -37.70
N LYS A 736 33.30 -7.24 -37.60
CA LYS A 736 34.68 -6.75 -37.72
C LYS A 736 34.95 -6.21 -39.14
N ILE A 737 35.59 -5.05 -39.22
CA ILE A 737 35.91 -4.38 -40.49
C ILE A 737 37.16 -4.97 -41.12
#